data_3cb200f8fe4ff8ab8265d3d5a5217920
#
_entry.id   3cb200f8fe4ff8ab8265d3d5a5217920
#
_cell.length_a   1.000
_cell.length_b   1.000
_cell.length_c   1.000
_cell.angle_alpha   90.00
_cell.angle_beta   90.00
_cell.angle_gamma   90.00
#
_symmetry.space_group_name_H-M   'P 1'
#
loop_
_entity.id
_entity.type
_entity.pdbx_description
1 polymer ?
#
loop_
_entity_poly.entity_id
_entity_poly.type
_entity_poly.pdbx_seq_one_letter_code
_entity_poly.pdbx_strand_id
1 'polypeptide(L)'
;MHPAAARERFGAGPRANAGPPPSPTPTRDTMTRVLLSLLLLLAGAAAARAEAPSFELDVVPALSRHGCNSGGCHGALAGKGGFRLSLFGYDPAADHVAITREALGRRVDTGDPGASLLLTKPTGALPHKGGLRLDTTHPDYALLGAWISAGCPGPDRAADRKRLVGIEVTPTEATLDKGASAALAVTARYSDGSARDVTRWARFTSTDETVATVDAAGGVTAVGHGAGAVTAWFSSRVATARVVAPFPNDLPDALFAAAPRANVIDELVLAQLRQLHLEPAPPCDDATFVRRAYLDTIGRLPTAEEVRGFVADTAPGKRERLADLLLARPEYVDYWTYKWSDVLLVTGSKLRPAAVDAYSRWIRDRVAANVPWDALVRELVTAKGSSLENGATNFFAVHQDPETMAENTAQAFLGLSINCAKCHDHPLEKWTNDQYYAFANLFARVRAKGWGGDSRSGDGARTLFVEEQGDLLQPRTGRPQPPAPLDGAPLDPADPRDRRETLAAWLTEPGNPYFTRAIVNRVWANFFAVGIVEPVDDLRATNPASNEPLLAALAEHLVASGYDLKSLMRLILASETYRRSSAPTAANRDDRRWFARAYPRRLMAEVLADAIADVTGVRDSYTELALNDGSTEKVATYAPGTRALELRDSAVKSPFLVTFGRNARDITCECERSNQPSLVQVLALANGSTLNDKLSAREGRITQFLATEPSPERIVDEAWFACLSRPPTEAERKGMLEILAATPPTERRAAVEDLYWSLLTSREFLFRH
;
A
#
# COMPACT_ATOMS: atom_id res chain seq x y z
N MET A 1 -46.01 -50.46 44.69
CA MET A 1 -47.16 -50.80 45.60
C MET A 1 -48.41 -50.22 44.94
N HIS A 2 -49.18 -51.10 44.39
CA HIS A 2 -50.62 -50.93 44.08
C HIS A 2 -51.43 -51.04 45.37
N PRO A 3 -52.71 -50.69 45.50
CA PRO A 3 -53.82 -51.01 44.59
C PRO A 3 -54.87 -49.86 44.42
N ALA A 4 -55.68 -49.81 43.44
CA ALA A 4 -56.84 -50.60 42.95
C ALA A 4 -58.23 -50.21 43.51
N ALA A 5 -59.15 -50.01 42.58
CA ALA A 5 -60.56 -50.44 42.48
C ALA A 5 -61.61 -49.62 43.28
N ALA A 6 -62.79 -49.44 42.87
CA ALA A 6 -63.79 -50.15 42.08
C ALA A 6 -65.02 -49.23 41.85
N ARG A 7 -65.66 -49.32 40.73
CA ARG A 7 -67.03 -49.80 40.42
C ARG A 7 -68.14 -49.41 41.39
N GLU A 8 -69.21 -48.77 40.81
CA GLU A 8 -70.50 -49.52 40.73
C GLU A 8 -71.55 -48.81 39.85
N ARG A 9 -72.37 -49.63 39.26
CA ARG A 9 -73.45 -49.43 38.32
C ARG A 9 -74.77 -49.11 39.05
N PHE A 10 -75.76 -48.62 38.30
CA PHE A 10 -77.19 -49.01 38.16
C PHE A 10 -77.89 -47.88 37.44
N GLY A 11 -78.79 -47.97 36.51
CA GLY A 11 -79.60 -49.02 35.92
C GLY A 11 -80.99 -48.43 35.55
N ALA A 12 -81.33 -48.71 34.30
CA ALA A 12 -82.69 -48.91 33.79
C ALA A 12 -83.69 -47.74 33.57
N GLY A 13 -83.88 -47.44 32.27
CA GLY A 13 -85.08 -47.74 31.59
C GLY A 13 -86.16 -46.62 31.35
N PRO A 14 -87.03 -46.81 30.41
CA PRO A 14 -87.22 -45.87 29.30
C PRO A 14 -88.60 -45.13 29.35
N ARG A 15 -88.69 -43.99 28.73
CA ARG A 15 -89.99 -43.50 28.17
C ARG A 15 -89.78 -42.69 26.90
N ALA A 16 -90.62 -43.04 25.95
CA ALA A 16 -90.75 -42.47 24.62
C ALA A 16 -91.31 -41.04 24.60
N ASN A 17 -91.03 -40.28 23.64
CA ASN A 17 -91.84 -39.59 22.64
C ASN A 17 -91.44 -38.16 22.33
N ALA A 18 -91.59 -37.90 21.05
CA ALA A 18 -91.77 -36.65 20.35
C ALA A 18 -90.49 -35.98 19.80
N GLY A 19 -90.24 -36.22 18.53
CA GLY A 19 -89.23 -35.50 17.72
C GLY A 19 -89.57 -34.04 17.46
N PRO A 20 -88.59 -33.20 17.37
CA PRO A 20 -88.77 -31.87 16.83
C PRO A 20 -88.70 -31.88 15.28
N PRO A 21 -89.25 -30.85 14.62
CA PRO A 21 -89.30 -30.77 13.16
C PRO A 21 -87.95 -30.64 12.45
N PRO A 22 -87.82 -31.00 11.18
CA PRO A 22 -86.53 -30.96 10.45
C PRO A 22 -86.06 -29.53 10.21
N SER A 23 -84.82 -29.27 10.58
CA SER A 23 -84.15 -28.06 10.20
C SER A 23 -83.92 -28.03 8.69
N PRO A 24 -83.96 -26.85 8.03
CA PRO A 24 -83.72 -26.73 6.58
C PRO A 24 -82.27 -27.02 6.28
N THR A 25 -82.03 -27.95 5.36
CA THR A 25 -80.72 -28.20 4.74
C THR A 25 -80.27 -26.95 4.05
N PRO A 26 -79.05 -26.48 4.25
CA PRO A 26 -78.51 -25.33 3.53
C PRO A 26 -78.37 -25.69 2.03
N THR A 27 -78.95 -24.87 1.22
CA THR A 27 -78.81 -24.98 -0.27
C THR A 27 -77.34 -24.84 -0.68
N ARG A 28 -76.96 -25.56 -1.74
CA ARG A 28 -75.62 -25.59 -2.32
C ARG A 28 -75.00 -24.18 -2.57
N ASP A 29 -75.84 -23.15 -2.73
CA ASP A 29 -75.44 -21.75 -2.96
C ASP A 29 -74.94 -21.08 -1.65
N THR A 30 -75.44 -21.44 -0.45
CA THR A 30 -74.97 -20.85 0.79
C THR A 30 -73.63 -21.41 1.23
N MET A 31 -73.37 -22.70 0.98
CA MET A 31 -72.02 -23.29 1.21
C MET A 31 -70.96 -22.73 0.26
N THR A 32 -71.33 -22.47 -1.00
CA THR A 32 -70.40 -21.88 -1.99
C THR A 32 -70.04 -20.43 -1.61
N ARG A 33 -70.98 -19.64 -1.13
CA ARG A 33 -70.75 -18.26 -0.67
C ARG A 33 -69.93 -18.19 0.61
N VAL A 34 -70.14 -19.07 1.56
CA VAL A 34 -69.33 -19.15 2.79
C VAL A 34 -67.91 -19.65 2.50
N LEU A 35 -67.74 -20.62 1.59
CA LEU A 35 -66.42 -21.07 1.12
C LEU A 35 -65.70 -20.00 0.28
N LEU A 36 -66.38 -19.25 -0.56
CA LEU A 36 -65.81 -18.13 -1.29
C LEU A 36 -65.40 -16.97 -0.35
N SER A 37 -66.23 -16.67 0.67
CA SER A 37 -65.91 -15.65 1.66
C SER A 37 -64.75 -16.06 2.55
N LEU A 38 -64.62 -17.36 2.92
CA LEU A 38 -63.49 -17.89 3.67
C LEU A 38 -62.20 -17.94 2.83
N LEU A 39 -62.32 -18.28 1.54
CA LEU A 39 -61.22 -18.24 0.57
C LEU A 39 -60.76 -16.80 0.28
N LEU A 40 -61.68 -15.84 0.20
CA LEU A 40 -61.33 -14.41 0.07
C LEU A 40 -60.76 -13.83 1.36
N LEU A 41 -61.18 -14.29 2.53
CA LEU A 41 -60.56 -13.94 3.81
C LEU A 41 -59.18 -14.61 3.99
N LEU A 42 -58.98 -15.83 3.51
CA LEU A 42 -57.68 -16.52 3.47
C LEU A 42 -56.76 -15.96 2.39
N ALA A 43 -57.30 -15.54 1.25
CA ALA A 43 -56.52 -14.83 0.21
C ALA A 43 -56.17 -13.39 0.63
N GLY A 44 -57.01 -12.71 1.39
CA GLY A 44 -56.74 -11.40 2.00
C GLY A 44 -55.71 -11.47 3.16
N ALA A 45 -55.58 -12.62 3.83
CA ALA A 45 -54.58 -12.87 4.86
C ALA A 45 -53.20 -13.28 4.27
N ALA A 46 -53.15 -13.59 2.97
CA ALA A 46 -51.92 -13.71 2.19
C ALA A 46 -51.49 -12.37 1.56
N ALA A 47 -51.99 -11.22 2.07
CA ALA A 47 -51.40 -9.92 1.85
C ALA A 47 -49.94 -10.06 2.29
N ALA A 48 -49.03 -9.93 1.33
CA ALA A 48 -47.60 -10.08 1.47
C ALA A 48 -47.17 -9.48 2.82
N ARG A 49 -46.86 -10.35 3.78
CA ARG A 49 -46.22 -9.96 5.03
C ARG A 49 -44.88 -9.42 4.56
N ALA A 50 -44.70 -8.10 4.54
CA ALA A 50 -43.44 -7.50 4.16
C ALA A 50 -42.36 -8.23 4.94
N GLU A 51 -41.43 -8.83 4.23
CA GLU A 51 -40.34 -9.58 4.85
C GLU A 51 -39.66 -8.68 5.87
N ALA A 52 -39.46 -9.19 7.08
CA ALA A 52 -38.86 -8.40 8.15
C ALA A 52 -37.44 -7.95 7.70
N PRO A 53 -37.04 -6.70 7.99
CA PRO A 53 -35.69 -6.23 7.60
C PRO A 53 -34.61 -7.18 8.11
N SER A 54 -33.66 -7.54 7.25
CA SER A 54 -32.53 -8.39 7.60
C SER A 54 -31.59 -7.63 8.53
N PHE A 55 -31.12 -8.27 9.61
CA PHE A 55 -30.16 -7.64 10.49
C PHE A 55 -28.86 -7.32 9.79
N GLU A 56 -28.31 -8.27 9.04
CA GLU A 56 -27.02 -8.12 8.34
C GLU A 56 -27.10 -7.19 7.12
N LEU A 57 -28.19 -7.28 6.34
CA LEU A 57 -28.30 -6.62 5.04
C LEU A 57 -29.03 -5.26 5.08
N ASP A 58 -29.71 -4.94 6.20
CA ASP A 58 -30.48 -3.70 6.34
C ASP A 58 -30.15 -2.93 7.61
N VAL A 59 -30.19 -3.59 8.80
CA VAL A 59 -29.99 -2.92 10.08
C VAL A 59 -28.53 -2.49 10.28
N VAL A 60 -27.59 -3.41 10.09
CA VAL A 60 -26.14 -3.09 10.21
C VAL A 60 -25.71 -1.99 9.25
N PRO A 61 -26.08 -2.02 7.95
CA PRO A 61 -25.81 -0.90 7.04
C PRO A 61 -26.40 0.44 7.50
N ALA A 62 -27.64 0.46 7.98
CA ALA A 62 -28.25 1.68 8.51
C ALA A 62 -27.47 2.22 9.72
N LEU A 63 -27.09 1.36 10.68
CA LEU A 63 -26.27 1.76 11.84
C LEU A 63 -24.90 2.29 11.40
N SER A 64 -24.29 1.67 10.40
CA SER A 64 -22.98 2.09 9.86
C SER A 64 -23.07 3.45 9.17
N ARG A 65 -24.12 3.69 8.39
CA ARG A 65 -24.38 4.95 7.70
C ARG A 65 -24.50 6.12 8.66
N HIS A 66 -25.23 5.93 9.76
CA HIS A 66 -25.41 6.96 10.80
C HIS A 66 -24.22 7.03 11.78
N GLY A 67 -23.16 6.24 11.56
CA GLY A 67 -21.93 6.26 12.34
C GLY A 67 -22.04 5.65 13.74
N CYS A 68 -23.13 4.92 14.02
CA CYS A 68 -23.37 4.32 15.34
C CYS A 68 -22.26 3.34 15.74
N ASN A 69 -21.76 2.54 14.80
CA ASN A 69 -20.69 1.56 14.98
C ASN A 69 -19.32 2.05 14.48
N SER A 70 -19.13 3.37 14.34
CA SER A 70 -17.81 3.97 14.01
C SER A 70 -16.90 3.99 15.24
N GLY A 71 -15.57 4.12 15.01
CA GLY A 71 -14.57 4.17 16.08
C GLY A 71 -14.71 5.37 17.04
N GLY A 72 -15.35 6.46 16.60
CA GLY A 72 -15.68 7.61 17.46
C GLY A 72 -16.91 7.39 18.34
N CYS A 73 -17.73 6.38 18.04
CA CYS A 73 -18.97 6.04 18.72
C CYS A 73 -18.92 4.64 19.38
N HIS A 74 -19.92 3.82 19.15
CA HIS A 74 -20.03 2.50 19.79
C HIS A 74 -19.10 1.43 19.20
N GLY A 75 -18.48 1.68 18.02
CA GLY A 75 -17.44 0.84 17.43
C GLY A 75 -16.05 0.98 18.06
N ALA A 76 -15.86 1.88 19.04
CA ALA A 76 -14.64 1.96 19.82
C ALA A 76 -14.41 0.65 20.61
N LEU A 77 -13.14 0.26 20.83
CA LEU A 77 -12.81 -0.99 21.54
C LEU A 77 -13.49 -1.12 22.90
N ALA A 78 -13.60 -0.03 23.67
CA ALA A 78 -14.29 0.02 24.95
C ALA A 78 -15.80 0.35 24.82
N GLY A 79 -16.30 0.60 23.62
CA GLY A 79 -17.65 1.13 23.41
C GLY A 79 -17.85 2.54 23.97
N LYS A 80 -19.11 2.95 24.07
CA LYS A 80 -19.52 4.22 24.70
C LYS A 80 -20.74 3.99 25.60
N GLY A 81 -20.65 4.44 26.85
CA GLY A 81 -21.80 4.31 27.80
C GLY A 81 -22.23 2.88 28.07
N GLY A 82 -21.31 1.92 28.10
CA GLY A 82 -21.61 0.51 28.29
C GLY A 82 -22.30 -0.16 27.09
N PHE A 83 -22.25 0.48 25.90
CA PHE A 83 -22.74 -0.11 24.66
C PHE A 83 -21.57 -0.16 23.66
N ARG A 84 -21.25 -1.34 23.21
CA ARG A 84 -20.22 -1.62 22.21
C ARG A 84 -20.85 -2.33 21.03
N LEU A 85 -20.47 -1.89 19.83
CA LEU A 85 -20.76 -2.56 18.57
C LEU A 85 -19.43 -2.92 17.89
N SER A 86 -19.46 -3.88 17.01
CA SER A 86 -18.31 -4.17 16.15
C SER A 86 -18.05 -3.00 15.19
N LEU A 87 -16.78 -2.69 14.95
CA LEU A 87 -16.42 -1.57 14.09
C LEU A 87 -16.97 -1.79 12.68
N PHE A 88 -17.85 -0.90 12.23
CA PHE A 88 -18.56 -0.98 10.95
C PHE A 88 -19.36 -2.28 10.71
N GLY A 89 -19.71 -2.99 11.78
CA GLY A 89 -20.58 -4.16 11.69
C GLY A 89 -19.89 -5.44 11.21
N TYR A 90 -18.57 -5.58 11.45
CA TYR A 90 -17.82 -6.77 11.02
C TYR A 90 -18.22 -8.06 11.77
N ASP A 91 -18.89 -7.96 12.91
CA ASP A 91 -19.42 -9.10 13.68
C ASP A 91 -20.92 -8.91 13.98
N PRO A 92 -21.78 -9.15 12.99
CA PRO A 92 -23.24 -8.95 13.16
C PRO A 92 -23.82 -9.79 14.28
N ALA A 93 -23.26 -10.97 14.57
CA ALA A 93 -23.76 -11.84 15.63
C ALA A 93 -23.52 -11.22 17.01
N ALA A 94 -22.34 -10.69 17.27
CA ALA A 94 -22.02 -9.97 18.49
C ALA A 94 -22.87 -8.68 18.61
N ASP A 95 -23.00 -7.92 17.50
CA ASP A 95 -23.80 -6.69 17.47
C ASP A 95 -25.26 -6.94 17.80
N HIS A 96 -25.85 -8.01 17.26
CA HIS A 96 -27.23 -8.40 17.58
C HIS A 96 -27.39 -8.70 19.06
N VAL A 97 -26.49 -9.47 19.68
CA VAL A 97 -26.49 -9.77 21.10
C VAL A 97 -26.33 -8.48 21.93
N ALA A 98 -25.40 -7.61 21.53
CA ALA A 98 -25.20 -6.33 22.20
C ALA A 98 -26.47 -5.45 22.18
N ILE A 99 -27.19 -5.42 21.06
CA ILE A 99 -28.42 -4.63 20.93
C ILE A 99 -29.57 -5.25 21.71
N THR A 100 -29.80 -6.58 21.59
CA THR A 100 -31.06 -7.21 22.00
C THR A 100 -31.00 -7.87 23.36
N ARG A 101 -29.82 -8.26 23.87
CA ARG A 101 -29.72 -9.08 25.10
C ARG A 101 -28.87 -8.45 26.20
N GLU A 102 -27.80 -7.78 25.87
CA GLU A 102 -26.95 -7.14 26.87
C GLU A 102 -27.69 -6.05 27.66
N ALA A 103 -27.24 -5.80 28.87
CA ALA A 103 -27.84 -4.84 29.79
C ALA A 103 -29.37 -5.09 30.00
N LEU A 104 -29.76 -6.38 30.13
CA LEU A 104 -31.12 -6.86 30.29
C LEU A 104 -32.06 -6.50 29.12
N GLY A 105 -31.51 -6.38 27.89
CA GLY A 105 -32.29 -6.11 26.68
C GLY A 105 -32.89 -4.69 26.59
N ARG A 106 -32.54 -3.78 27.51
CA ARG A 106 -33.15 -2.44 27.62
C ARG A 106 -33.02 -1.54 26.38
N ARG A 107 -32.20 -1.93 25.36
CA ARG A 107 -31.97 -1.11 24.19
C ARG A 107 -33.07 -1.20 23.15
N VAL A 108 -33.86 -2.25 23.19
CA VAL A 108 -35.03 -2.48 22.31
C VAL A 108 -36.26 -2.80 23.11
N ASP A 109 -37.40 -2.27 22.71
CA ASP A 109 -38.73 -2.58 23.25
C ASP A 109 -39.58 -3.06 22.07
N THR A 110 -39.89 -4.35 22.03
CA THR A 110 -40.71 -4.95 20.97
C THR A 110 -42.21 -4.71 21.17
N GLY A 111 -42.63 -4.31 22.37
CA GLY A 111 -44.02 -3.95 22.68
C GLY A 111 -44.34 -2.50 22.29
N ASP A 112 -43.34 -1.60 22.42
CA ASP A 112 -43.40 -0.21 21.95
C ASP A 112 -42.09 0.13 21.23
N PRO A 113 -41.93 -0.18 19.95
CA PRO A 113 -40.73 0.07 19.21
C PRO A 113 -40.23 1.52 19.28
N GLY A 114 -41.17 2.49 19.33
CA GLY A 114 -40.84 3.92 19.43
C GLY A 114 -40.15 4.32 20.74
N ALA A 115 -40.37 3.57 21.82
CA ALA A 115 -39.72 3.78 23.10
C ALA A 115 -38.32 3.20 23.21
N SER A 116 -37.86 2.41 22.22
CA SER A 116 -36.55 1.78 22.19
C SER A 116 -35.43 2.78 22.31
N LEU A 117 -34.42 2.53 23.18
CA LEU A 117 -33.23 3.37 23.29
C LEU A 117 -32.44 3.42 21.98
N LEU A 118 -32.52 2.36 21.17
CA LEU A 118 -31.91 2.30 19.83
C LEU A 118 -32.46 3.39 18.89
N LEU A 119 -33.71 3.84 19.11
CA LEU A 119 -34.35 4.92 18.33
C LEU A 119 -34.33 6.25 19.08
N THR A 120 -34.66 6.28 20.36
CA THR A 120 -34.84 7.53 21.11
C THR A 120 -33.53 8.26 21.41
N LYS A 121 -32.40 7.55 21.52
CA LYS A 121 -31.09 8.16 21.74
C LYS A 121 -30.56 8.85 20.48
N PRO A 122 -30.42 8.18 19.31
CA PRO A 122 -29.86 8.81 18.12
C PRO A 122 -30.76 9.90 17.55
N THR A 123 -32.08 9.90 17.84
CA THR A 123 -33.01 11.00 17.45
C THR A 123 -33.00 12.18 18.40
N GLY A 124 -32.27 12.11 19.52
CA GLY A 124 -32.23 13.17 20.52
C GLY A 124 -33.50 13.25 21.41
N ALA A 125 -34.47 12.36 21.26
CA ALA A 125 -35.64 12.27 22.16
C ALA A 125 -35.21 11.99 23.61
N LEU A 126 -34.08 11.30 23.79
CA LEU A 126 -33.36 11.17 25.05
C LEU A 126 -31.93 11.70 24.92
N PRO A 127 -31.33 12.27 26.00
CA PRO A 127 -29.98 12.80 25.96
C PRO A 127 -28.96 11.80 25.42
N HIS A 128 -28.23 12.16 24.36
CA HIS A 128 -27.24 11.35 23.69
C HIS A 128 -25.93 12.13 23.49
N LYS A 129 -24.84 11.70 24.15
CA LYS A 129 -23.54 12.38 24.03
C LYS A 129 -22.98 12.38 22.60
N GLY A 130 -23.45 11.45 21.74
CA GLY A 130 -23.11 11.39 20.31
C GLY A 130 -23.84 12.44 19.45
N GLY A 131 -24.78 13.22 20.04
CA GLY A 131 -25.62 14.20 19.33
C GLY A 131 -26.74 13.52 18.51
N LEU A 132 -27.40 14.33 17.68
CA LEU A 132 -28.41 13.87 16.71
C LEU A 132 -27.70 13.07 15.61
N ARG A 133 -28.15 11.84 15.38
CA ARG A 133 -27.58 10.93 14.38
C ARG A 133 -28.60 10.44 13.37
N LEU A 134 -29.85 10.38 13.75
CA LEU A 134 -30.95 9.88 12.94
C LEU A 134 -32.15 10.83 13.07
N ASP A 135 -32.67 11.26 11.93
CA ASP A 135 -33.93 12.02 11.88
C ASP A 135 -35.11 11.06 11.86
N THR A 136 -36.20 11.40 12.55
CA THR A 136 -37.44 10.59 12.58
C THR A 136 -38.13 10.49 11.24
N THR A 137 -37.85 11.43 10.31
CA THR A 137 -38.37 11.42 8.93
C THR A 137 -37.51 10.58 8.00
N HIS A 138 -36.30 10.20 8.42
CA HIS A 138 -35.39 9.42 7.58
C HIS A 138 -35.92 7.98 7.41
N PRO A 139 -35.84 7.40 6.18
CA PRO A 139 -36.33 6.03 5.93
C PRO A 139 -35.72 4.97 6.86
N ASP A 140 -34.49 5.15 7.34
CA ASP A 140 -33.82 4.22 8.24
C ASP A 140 -34.44 4.22 9.65
N TYR A 141 -35.12 5.28 10.09
CA TYR A 141 -35.89 5.27 11.33
C TYR A 141 -37.06 4.27 11.22
N ALA A 142 -37.82 4.34 10.11
CA ALA A 142 -38.93 3.42 9.86
C ALA A 142 -38.42 1.97 9.69
N LEU A 143 -37.27 1.78 9.03
CA LEU A 143 -36.64 0.47 8.86
C LEU A 143 -36.24 -0.14 10.21
N LEU A 144 -35.59 0.59 11.09
CA LEU A 144 -35.18 0.13 12.41
C LEU A 144 -36.45 -0.17 13.28
N GLY A 145 -37.49 0.68 13.21
CA GLY A 145 -38.76 0.47 13.87
C GLY A 145 -39.44 -0.81 13.38
N ALA A 146 -39.48 -1.07 12.09
CA ALA A 146 -40.01 -2.29 11.49
C ALA A 146 -39.26 -3.55 11.94
N TRP A 147 -37.91 -3.49 12.01
CA TRP A 147 -37.10 -4.59 12.52
C TRP A 147 -37.40 -4.89 14.01
N ILE A 148 -37.54 -3.84 14.85
CA ILE A 148 -37.92 -4.01 16.27
C ILE A 148 -39.31 -4.61 16.39
N SER A 149 -40.30 -4.08 15.62
CA SER A 149 -41.67 -4.58 15.60
C SER A 149 -41.75 -6.05 15.16
N ALA A 150 -40.83 -6.51 14.32
CA ALA A 150 -40.75 -7.92 13.92
C ALA A 150 -40.12 -8.84 14.99
N GLY A 151 -39.78 -8.31 16.18
CA GLY A 151 -39.19 -9.08 17.27
C GLY A 151 -37.66 -9.16 17.18
N CYS A 152 -37.02 -8.22 16.51
CA CYS A 152 -35.56 -8.13 16.36
C CYS A 152 -34.93 -9.43 15.79
N PRO A 153 -35.32 -9.91 14.60
CA PRO A 153 -34.72 -11.11 14.02
C PRO A 153 -33.20 -10.97 13.92
N GLY A 154 -32.50 -12.04 14.34
CA GLY A 154 -31.04 -12.07 14.34
C GLY A 154 -30.47 -12.36 12.97
N PRO A 155 -29.11 -12.42 12.87
CA PRO A 155 -28.43 -12.83 11.65
C PRO A 155 -28.90 -14.21 11.18
N ASP A 156 -29.13 -14.35 9.89
CA ASP A 156 -29.46 -15.64 9.28
C ASP A 156 -28.25 -16.59 9.39
N ARG A 157 -28.47 -17.80 9.91
CA ARG A 157 -27.46 -18.83 10.11
C ARG A 157 -27.54 -19.97 9.08
N ALA A 158 -28.49 -19.92 8.15
CA ALA A 158 -28.61 -20.92 7.11
C ALA A 158 -27.31 -20.95 6.24
N ALA A 159 -26.93 -22.14 5.81
CA ALA A 159 -25.72 -22.31 4.98
C ALA A 159 -25.84 -21.61 3.61
N ASP A 160 -27.05 -21.57 3.08
CA ASP A 160 -27.44 -20.94 1.82
C ASP A 160 -27.95 -19.50 1.96
N ARG A 161 -27.74 -18.88 3.13
CA ARG A 161 -28.16 -17.49 3.39
C ARG A 161 -27.69 -16.52 2.30
N LYS A 162 -28.50 -15.54 2.03
CA LYS A 162 -28.14 -14.42 1.15
C LYS A 162 -26.96 -13.63 1.76
N ARG A 163 -25.86 -13.52 1.01
CA ARG A 163 -24.63 -12.84 1.44
C ARG A 163 -24.21 -11.79 0.44
N LEU A 164 -23.64 -10.69 0.92
CA LEU A 164 -23.02 -9.69 0.07
C LEU A 164 -21.76 -10.27 -0.56
N VAL A 165 -21.72 -10.30 -1.89
CA VAL A 165 -20.57 -10.78 -2.69
C VAL A 165 -19.65 -9.62 -3.01
N GLY A 166 -20.20 -8.48 -3.48
CA GLY A 166 -19.42 -7.31 -3.84
C GLY A 166 -20.31 -6.09 -4.07
N ILE A 167 -19.67 -4.96 -4.33
CA ILE A 167 -20.35 -3.73 -4.74
C ILE A 167 -19.72 -3.21 -6.03
N GLU A 168 -20.52 -2.49 -6.81
CA GLU A 168 -20.14 -1.79 -8.03
C GLU A 168 -20.52 -0.33 -7.90
N VAL A 169 -19.68 0.58 -8.42
CA VAL A 169 -19.96 2.02 -8.48
C VAL A 169 -20.18 2.43 -9.95
N THR A 170 -21.16 3.25 -10.19
CA THR A 170 -21.50 3.75 -11.53
C THR A 170 -21.71 5.26 -11.49
N PRO A 171 -21.07 6.04 -12.42
CA PRO A 171 -20.08 5.59 -13.40
C PRO A 171 -18.75 5.18 -12.74
N THR A 172 -17.97 4.29 -13.38
CA THR A 172 -16.63 3.90 -12.94
C THR A 172 -15.59 4.98 -13.20
N GLU A 173 -15.86 5.87 -14.14
CA GLU A 173 -15.04 7.05 -14.46
C GLU A 173 -15.93 8.23 -14.84
N ALA A 174 -15.57 9.43 -14.38
CA ALA A 174 -16.18 10.69 -14.73
C ALA A 174 -15.12 11.72 -15.12
N THR A 175 -15.24 12.33 -16.29
CA THR A 175 -14.44 13.50 -16.66
C THR A 175 -15.30 14.75 -16.46
N LEU A 176 -14.84 15.66 -15.63
CA LEU A 176 -15.59 16.82 -15.17
C LEU A 176 -14.75 18.09 -15.32
N ASP A 177 -15.32 19.13 -15.88
CA ASP A 177 -14.73 20.46 -15.80
C ASP A 177 -14.76 20.95 -14.34
N LYS A 178 -13.80 21.80 -13.96
CA LYS A 178 -13.78 22.40 -12.63
C LYS A 178 -15.10 23.12 -12.33
N GLY A 179 -15.73 22.78 -11.22
CA GLY A 179 -17.05 23.26 -10.79
C GLY A 179 -18.21 22.39 -11.25
N ALA A 180 -18.01 21.47 -12.18
CA ALA A 180 -19.04 20.52 -12.58
C ALA A 180 -19.20 19.36 -11.58
N SER A 181 -20.38 18.75 -11.57
CA SER A 181 -20.73 17.67 -10.65
C SER A 181 -21.32 16.46 -11.40
N ALA A 182 -21.12 15.27 -10.81
CA ALA A 182 -21.74 14.01 -11.24
C ALA A 182 -22.24 13.26 -10.00
N ALA A 183 -23.24 12.39 -10.20
CA ALA A 183 -23.75 11.54 -9.14
C ALA A 183 -23.19 10.11 -9.31
N LEU A 184 -22.76 9.50 -8.24
CA LEU A 184 -22.38 8.09 -8.16
C LEU A 184 -23.51 7.25 -7.58
N ALA A 185 -23.79 6.11 -8.18
CA ALA A 185 -24.68 5.07 -7.66
C ALA A 185 -23.88 3.84 -7.23
N VAL A 186 -24.28 3.21 -6.14
CA VAL A 186 -23.63 1.98 -5.63
C VAL A 186 -24.61 0.83 -5.65
N THR A 187 -24.26 -0.22 -6.37
CA THR A 187 -25.05 -1.45 -6.51
C THR A 187 -24.38 -2.58 -5.74
N ALA A 188 -25.06 -3.17 -4.77
CA ALA A 188 -24.63 -4.39 -4.09
C ALA A 188 -25.05 -5.63 -4.87
N ARG A 189 -24.14 -6.61 -4.98
CA ARG A 189 -24.36 -7.93 -5.56
C ARG A 189 -24.40 -8.99 -4.47
N TYR A 190 -25.38 -9.87 -4.53
CA TYR A 190 -25.58 -10.91 -3.52
C TYR A 190 -25.39 -12.32 -4.07
N SER A 191 -25.17 -13.30 -3.16
CA SER A 191 -24.88 -14.70 -3.50
C SER A 191 -26.03 -15.43 -4.19
N ASP A 192 -27.25 -14.91 -4.12
CA ASP A 192 -28.44 -15.40 -4.83
C ASP A 192 -28.58 -14.84 -6.25
N GLY A 193 -27.58 -14.09 -6.71
CA GLY A 193 -27.56 -13.41 -8.03
C GLY A 193 -28.35 -12.09 -8.07
N SER A 194 -29.03 -11.72 -6.97
CA SER A 194 -29.77 -10.45 -6.93
C SER A 194 -28.85 -9.25 -6.79
N ALA A 195 -29.35 -8.09 -7.21
CA ALA A 195 -28.68 -6.80 -7.08
C ALA A 195 -29.61 -5.78 -6.39
N ARG A 196 -29.02 -4.82 -5.67
CA ARG A 196 -29.77 -3.77 -4.96
C ARG A 196 -28.98 -2.47 -4.96
N ASP A 197 -29.67 -1.37 -5.19
CA ASP A 197 -29.11 -0.03 -4.94
C ASP A 197 -28.92 0.19 -3.45
N VAL A 198 -27.68 0.45 -3.05
CA VAL A 198 -27.28 0.71 -1.65
C VAL A 198 -26.64 2.07 -1.49
N THR A 199 -26.74 2.95 -2.48
CA THR A 199 -26.14 4.30 -2.52
C THR A 199 -26.42 5.06 -1.24
N ARG A 200 -27.66 5.00 -0.72
CA ARG A 200 -28.07 5.71 0.51
C ARG A 200 -27.32 5.23 1.77
N TRP A 201 -26.79 4.00 1.75
CA TRP A 201 -26.04 3.42 2.89
C TRP A 201 -24.53 3.41 2.64
N ALA A 202 -24.11 3.64 1.40
CA ALA A 202 -22.70 3.75 1.08
C ALA A 202 -22.07 4.98 1.74
N ARG A 203 -20.82 4.84 2.15
CA ARG A 203 -19.99 5.96 2.61
C ARG A 203 -19.03 6.30 1.48
N PHE A 204 -18.89 7.58 1.20
CA PHE A 204 -18.02 8.07 0.13
C PHE A 204 -16.86 8.85 0.71
N THR A 205 -15.68 8.69 0.10
CA THR A 205 -14.47 9.43 0.47
C THR A 205 -13.67 9.72 -0.79
N SER A 206 -13.23 10.96 -0.97
CA SER A 206 -12.27 11.31 -2.02
C SER A 206 -10.86 10.90 -1.62
N THR A 207 -10.08 10.36 -2.56
CA THR A 207 -8.64 10.10 -2.38
C THR A 207 -7.82 11.38 -2.53
N ASP A 208 -8.37 12.40 -3.19
CA ASP A 208 -7.73 13.71 -3.37
C ASP A 208 -8.78 14.82 -3.38
N GLU A 209 -9.00 15.42 -2.21
CA GLU A 209 -9.97 16.50 -2.03
C GLU A 209 -9.54 17.81 -2.71
N THR A 210 -8.31 17.91 -3.21
CA THR A 210 -7.86 19.06 -4.01
C THR A 210 -8.30 18.95 -5.47
N VAL A 211 -8.65 17.75 -5.93
CA VAL A 211 -9.17 17.49 -7.27
C VAL A 211 -10.69 17.40 -7.26
N ALA A 212 -11.25 16.56 -6.38
CA ALA A 212 -12.70 16.37 -6.29
C ALA A 212 -13.14 16.15 -4.84
N THR A 213 -14.29 16.72 -4.49
CA THR A 213 -14.99 16.42 -3.23
C THR A 213 -16.19 15.54 -3.49
N VAL A 214 -16.66 14.84 -2.46
CA VAL A 214 -17.86 13.99 -2.54
C VAL A 214 -18.74 14.24 -1.32
N ASP A 215 -20.05 14.36 -1.56
CA ASP A 215 -21.02 14.48 -0.49
C ASP A 215 -21.51 13.12 0.02
N ALA A 216 -22.33 13.17 1.04
CA ALA A 216 -22.87 11.97 1.67
C ALA A 216 -23.84 11.20 0.77
N ALA A 217 -24.40 11.78 -0.27
CA ALA A 217 -25.31 11.15 -1.21
C ALA A 217 -24.61 10.56 -2.44
N GLY A 218 -23.28 10.76 -2.55
CA GLY A 218 -22.50 10.33 -3.71
C GLY A 218 -22.41 11.41 -4.80
N GLY A 219 -22.78 12.65 -4.51
CA GLY A 219 -22.59 13.79 -5.41
C GLY A 219 -21.11 14.19 -5.42
N VAL A 220 -20.43 14.01 -6.55
CA VAL A 220 -19.02 14.35 -6.76
C VAL A 220 -18.92 15.70 -7.45
N THR A 221 -18.08 16.60 -6.94
CA THR A 221 -17.83 17.90 -7.54
C THR A 221 -16.33 18.08 -7.79
N ALA A 222 -15.95 18.39 -9.02
CA ALA A 222 -14.57 18.74 -9.36
C ALA A 222 -14.22 20.14 -8.82
N VAL A 223 -13.26 20.23 -7.91
CA VAL A 223 -12.86 21.49 -7.26
C VAL A 223 -11.50 22.01 -7.73
N GLY A 224 -10.69 21.16 -8.32
CA GLY A 224 -9.37 21.46 -8.86
C GLY A 224 -9.12 20.75 -10.18
N HIS A 225 -7.86 20.64 -10.57
CA HIS A 225 -7.43 19.97 -11.79
C HIS A 225 -6.56 18.75 -11.47
N GLY A 226 -6.66 17.68 -12.26
CA GLY A 226 -5.91 16.45 -12.10
C GLY A 226 -6.77 15.22 -12.19
N ALA A 227 -6.34 14.13 -11.58
CA ALA A 227 -7.14 12.91 -11.46
C ALA A 227 -7.04 12.37 -10.02
N GLY A 228 -8.18 11.94 -9.51
CA GLY A 228 -8.33 11.28 -8.22
C GLY A 228 -9.34 10.15 -8.32
N ALA A 229 -9.73 9.59 -7.20
CA ALA A 229 -10.81 8.62 -7.13
C ALA A 229 -11.75 8.92 -5.97
N VAL A 230 -13.00 8.51 -6.11
CA VAL A 230 -13.96 8.45 -5.02
C VAL A 230 -14.14 7.00 -4.64
N THR A 231 -13.87 6.69 -3.40
CA THR A 231 -14.11 5.37 -2.82
C THR A 231 -15.52 5.30 -2.25
N ALA A 232 -16.28 4.31 -2.66
CA ALA A 232 -17.54 3.92 -2.06
C ALA A 232 -17.30 2.71 -1.15
N TRP A 233 -17.76 2.77 0.09
CA TRP A 233 -17.64 1.71 1.06
C TRP A 233 -19.04 1.27 1.55
N PHE A 234 -19.28 -0.05 1.57
CA PHE A 234 -20.54 -0.64 2.04
C PHE A 234 -20.27 -2.03 2.64
N SER A 235 -20.55 -2.24 3.93
CA SER A 235 -20.47 -3.55 4.62
C SER A 235 -19.16 -4.31 4.31
N SER A 236 -18.00 -3.72 4.61
CA SER A 236 -16.65 -4.29 4.38
C SER A 236 -16.33 -4.58 2.89
N ARG A 237 -17.05 -3.94 1.96
CA ARG A 237 -16.73 -3.96 0.52
C ARG A 237 -16.44 -2.55 0.05
N VAL A 238 -15.48 -2.45 -0.86
CA VAL A 238 -15.05 -1.19 -1.45
C VAL A 238 -15.11 -1.26 -2.96
N ALA A 239 -15.49 -0.13 -3.58
CA ALA A 239 -15.38 0.10 -5.00
C ALA A 239 -14.92 1.55 -5.22
N THR A 240 -14.24 1.81 -6.33
CA THR A 240 -13.71 3.14 -6.65
C THR A 240 -14.24 3.63 -7.99
N ALA A 241 -14.53 4.93 -8.06
CA ALA A 241 -14.81 5.65 -9.30
C ALA A 241 -13.67 6.64 -9.56
N ARG A 242 -13.08 6.62 -10.74
CA ARG A 242 -12.07 7.57 -11.15
C ARG A 242 -12.72 8.91 -11.51
N VAL A 243 -12.12 10.01 -11.06
CA VAL A 243 -12.55 11.37 -11.40
C VAL A 243 -11.38 12.08 -12.06
N VAL A 244 -11.60 12.57 -13.27
CA VAL A 244 -10.62 13.32 -14.06
C VAL A 244 -11.13 14.73 -14.23
N ALA A 245 -10.32 15.72 -13.83
CA ALA A 245 -10.57 17.13 -14.06
C ALA A 245 -9.41 17.71 -14.89
N PRO A 246 -9.55 17.86 -16.20
CA PRO A 246 -8.47 18.29 -17.07
C PRO A 246 -7.94 19.67 -16.69
N PHE A 247 -6.64 19.90 -16.89
CA PHE A 247 -6.04 21.21 -16.71
C PHE A 247 -6.57 22.19 -17.76
N PRO A 248 -6.65 23.50 -17.46
CA PRO A 248 -7.24 24.50 -18.33
C PRO A 248 -6.27 24.91 -19.47
N ASN A 249 -5.63 23.92 -20.10
CA ASN A 249 -4.71 24.14 -21.21
C ASN A 249 -5.41 23.81 -22.53
N ASP A 250 -5.33 24.73 -23.49
CA ASP A 250 -5.80 24.51 -24.84
C ASP A 250 -4.67 23.88 -25.68
N LEU A 251 -4.58 22.58 -25.65
CA LEU A 251 -3.53 21.80 -26.33
C LEU A 251 -4.13 21.05 -27.53
N PRO A 252 -3.60 21.26 -28.75
CA PRO A 252 -4.11 20.57 -29.92
C PRO A 252 -3.76 19.08 -29.90
N ASP A 253 -4.66 18.22 -30.36
CA ASP A 253 -4.44 16.78 -30.50
C ASP A 253 -3.20 16.45 -31.33
N ALA A 254 -2.85 17.29 -32.29
CA ALA A 254 -1.66 17.13 -33.12
C ALA A 254 -0.36 17.13 -32.27
N LEU A 255 -0.32 17.84 -31.13
CA LEU A 255 0.83 17.82 -30.24
C LEU A 255 1.09 16.41 -29.68
N PHE A 256 0.03 15.75 -29.21
CA PHE A 256 0.14 14.40 -28.70
C PHE A 256 0.38 13.37 -29.80
N ALA A 257 -0.18 13.57 -31.00
CA ALA A 257 0.05 12.70 -32.15
C ALA A 257 1.51 12.76 -32.62
N ALA A 258 2.14 13.94 -32.60
CA ALA A 258 3.51 14.16 -33.02
C ALA A 258 4.56 13.83 -31.93
N ALA A 259 4.14 13.65 -30.68
CA ALA A 259 5.06 13.36 -29.58
C ALA A 259 5.81 12.02 -29.83
N PRO A 260 7.13 11.96 -29.59
CA PRO A 260 7.91 10.76 -29.86
C PRO A 260 7.50 9.61 -28.92
N ARG A 261 7.57 8.39 -29.47
CA ARG A 261 7.25 7.14 -28.76
C ARG A 261 8.31 6.10 -29.08
N ALA A 262 8.82 5.43 -28.07
CA ALA A 262 9.77 4.33 -28.22
C ALA A 262 9.10 2.98 -27.87
N ASN A 263 8.16 2.98 -26.93
CA ASN A 263 7.52 1.75 -26.47
C ASN A 263 6.15 2.01 -25.82
N VAL A 264 5.52 0.94 -25.27
CA VAL A 264 4.18 0.97 -24.66
C VAL A 264 4.04 1.97 -23.51
N ILE A 265 5.12 2.28 -22.81
CA ILE A 265 5.12 3.30 -21.72
C ILE A 265 4.68 4.64 -22.31
N ASP A 266 5.27 5.03 -23.41
CA ASP A 266 5.01 6.33 -24.03
C ASP A 266 3.59 6.45 -24.53
N GLU A 267 3.05 5.38 -25.15
CA GLU A 267 1.65 5.34 -25.61
C GLU A 267 0.67 5.59 -24.45
N LEU A 268 0.86 4.87 -23.35
CA LEU A 268 -0.07 4.91 -22.21
C LEU A 268 0.08 6.20 -21.39
N VAL A 269 1.30 6.73 -21.26
CA VAL A 269 1.50 8.02 -20.61
C VAL A 269 0.97 9.16 -21.46
N LEU A 270 1.21 9.17 -22.78
CA LEU A 270 0.68 10.21 -23.67
C LEU A 270 -0.85 10.19 -23.74
N ALA A 271 -1.48 9.02 -23.72
CA ALA A 271 -2.93 8.90 -23.67
C ALA A 271 -3.50 9.58 -22.41
N GLN A 272 -2.87 9.37 -21.25
CA GLN A 272 -3.26 10.02 -20.00
C GLN A 272 -2.98 11.53 -20.02
N LEU A 273 -1.84 11.96 -20.51
CA LEU A 273 -1.49 13.38 -20.60
C LEU A 273 -2.48 14.15 -21.51
N ARG A 274 -2.90 13.50 -22.61
CA ARG A 274 -3.97 14.04 -23.48
C ARG A 274 -5.28 14.21 -22.73
N GLN A 275 -5.71 13.19 -21.96
CA GLN A 275 -6.94 13.26 -21.15
C GLN A 275 -6.87 14.37 -20.11
N LEU A 276 -5.68 14.62 -19.55
CA LEU A 276 -5.46 15.63 -18.52
C LEU A 276 -5.13 17.01 -19.09
N HIS A 277 -4.99 17.17 -20.40
CA HIS A 277 -4.51 18.39 -21.06
C HIS A 277 -3.13 18.86 -20.50
N LEU A 278 -2.20 17.93 -20.34
CA LEU A 278 -0.83 18.19 -19.90
C LEU A 278 0.15 18.03 -21.05
N GLU A 279 0.97 19.04 -21.30
CA GLU A 279 2.00 19.02 -22.32
C GLU A 279 3.16 18.12 -21.90
N PRO A 280 3.58 17.11 -22.71
CA PRO A 280 4.80 16.37 -22.44
C PRO A 280 6.04 17.29 -22.60
N ALA A 281 6.92 17.31 -21.58
CA ALA A 281 8.17 18.06 -21.67
C ALA A 281 9.07 17.52 -22.81
N PRO A 282 9.88 18.37 -23.44
CA PRO A 282 10.85 17.92 -24.44
C PRO A 282 11.89 16.97 -23.81
N PRO A 283 12.60 16.19 -24.62
CA PRO A 283 13.70 15.37 -24.12
C PRO A 283 14.77 16.21 -23.42
N CYS A 284 15.38 15.69 -22.37
CA CYS A 284 16.56 16.30 -21.77
C CYS A 284 17.79 16.14 -22.66
N ASP A 285 18.80 16.97 -22.42
CA ASP A 285 20.10 16.84 -23.06
C ASP A 285 20.85 15.57 -22.63
N ASP A 286 21.92 15.24 -23.34
CA ASP A 286 22.67 14.02 -23.09
C ASP A 286 23.44 14.02 -21.77
N ALA A 287 23.92 15.17 -21.30
CA ALA A 287 24.59 15.28 -19.99
C ALA A 287 23.61 15.01 -18.84
N THR A 288 22.41 15.58 -18.91
CA THR A 288 21.32 15.30 -17.97
C THR A 288 20.90 13.83 -18.03
N PHE A 289 20.77 13.26 -19.25
CA PHE A 289 20.37 11.86 -19.40
C PHE A 289 21.40 10.90 -18.79
N VAL A 290 22.70 11.06 -19.11
CA VAL A 290 23.74 10.16 -18.60
C VAL A 290 23.83 10.24 -17.07
N ARG A 291 23.79 11.44 -16.48
CA ARG A 291 23.78 11.62 -15.02
C ARG A 291 22.58 10.89 -14.38
N ARG A 292 21.40 11.09 -14.93
CA ARG A 292 20.16 10.45 -14.44
C ARG A 292 20.23 8.94 -14.53
N ALA A 293 20.64 8.40 -15.68
CA ALA A 293 20.73 6.96 -15.91
C ALA A 293 21.73 6.28 -14.95
N TYR A 294 22.89 6.91 -14.69
CA TYR A 294 23.87 6.41 -13.71
C TYR A 294 23.28 6.39 -12.29
N LEU A 295 22.70 7.50 -11.86
CA LEU A 295 22.12 7.61 -10.50
C LEU A 295 20.97 6.62 -10.26
N ASP A 296 20.08 6.46 -11.24
CA ASP A 296 18.89 5.61 -11.09
C ASP A 296 19.20 4.11 -11.28
N THR A 297 20.22 3.76 -12.05
CA THR A 297 20.55 2.36 -12.38
C THR A 297 21.61 1.77 -11.45
N ILE A 298 22.64 2.54 -11.12
CA ILE A 298 23.80 2.06 -10.36
C ILE A 298 24.16 2.92 -9.12
N GLY A 299 23.37 3.96 -8.81
CA GLY A 299 23.56 4.81 -7.63
C GLY A 299 24.89 5.57 -7.60
N ARG A 300 25.48 5.90 -8.75
CA ARG A 300 26.74 6.63 -8.86
C ARG A 300 26.65 7.79 -9.82
N LEU A 301 27.53 8.79 -9.65
CA LEU A 301 27.78 9.78 -10.69
C LEU A 301 28.65 9.15 -11.80
N PRO A 302 28.42 9.51 -13.08
CA PRO A 302 29.37 9.20 -14.14
C PRO A 302 30.67 9.99 -13.93
N THR A 303 31.79 9.45 -14.33
CA THR A 303 33.07 10.18 -14.38
C THR A 303 33.04 11.25 -15.47
N ALA A 304 33.91 12.25 -15.36
CA ALA A 304 34.06 13.29 -16.40
C ALA A 304 34.34 12.69 -17.79
N GLU A 305 35.11 11.61 -17.85
CA GLU A 305 35.45 10.90 -19.10
C GLU A 305 34.21 10.20 -19.69
N GLU A 306 33.44 9.50 -18.84
CA GLU A 306 32.19 8.82 -19.25
C GLU A 306 31.16 9.84 -19.78
N VAL A 307 31.03 11.01 -19.15
CA VAL A 307 30.15 12.08 -19.65
C VAL A 307 30.61 12.61 -20.99
N ARG A 308 31.91 12.98 -21.11
CA ARG A 308 32.47 13.50 -22.37
C ARG A 308 32.32 12.49 -23.50
N GLY A 309 32.61 11.21 -23.22
CA GLY A 309 32.48 10.13 -24.20
C GLY A 309 31.05 9.96 -24.68
N PHE A 310 30.07 9.97 -23.75
CA PHE A 310 28.65 9.83 -24.08
C PHE A 310 28.11 11.03 -24.88
N VAL A 311 28.45 12.25 -24.47
CA VAL A 311 28.03 13.48 -25.18
C VAL A 311 28.64 13.56 -26.58
N ALA A 312 29.87 13.14 -26.74
CA ALA A 312 30.57 13.12 -28.04
C ALA A 312 30.10 11.98 -28.97
N ASP A 313 29.48 10.92 -28.43
CA ASP A 313 28.95 9.83 -29.26
C ASP A 313 27.72 10.30 -30.05
N THR A 314 27.84 10.33 -31.37
CA THR A 314 26.73 10.68 -32.28
C THR A 314 26.06 9.48 -32.91
N ALA A 315 26.46 8.26 -32.55
CA ALA A 315 25.90 7.04 -33.11
C ALA A 315 24.42 6.82 -32.64
N PRO A 316 23.55 6.37 -33.54
CA PRO A 316 22.17 6.08 -33.18
C PRO A 316 22.08 4.98 -32.11
N GLY A 317 21.09 5.05 -31.22
CA GLY A 317 20.91 4.06 -30.17
C GLY A 317 21.90 4.15 -29.00
N LYS A 318 22.64 5.28 -28.83
CA LYS A 318 23.59 5.44 -27.73
C LYS A 318 22.98 5.34 -26.35
N ARG A 319 21.73 5.78 -26.20
CA ARG A 319 21.01 5.73 -24.91
C ARG A 319 20.63 4.29 -24.53
N GLU A 320 20.23 3.48 -25.49
CA GLU A 320 19.97 2.05 -25.32
C GLU A 320 21.25 1.28 -24.98
N ARG A 321 22.35 1.57 -25.69
CA ARG A 321 23.68 0.97 -25.36
C ARG A 321 24.14 1.34 -23.96
N LEU A 322 23.90 2.59 -23.53
CA LEU A 322 24.20 3.00 -22.16
C LEU A 322 23.37 2.23 -21.12
N ALA A 323 22.08 2.04 -21.38
CA ALA A 323 21.24 1.24 -20.50
C ALA A 323 21.77 -0.18 -20.35
N ASP A 324 22.14 -0.85 -21.44
CA ASP A 324 22.71 -2.21 -21.40
C ASP A 324 24.05 -2.23 -20.65
N LEU A 325 24.90 -1.26 -20.87
CA LEU A 325 26.18 -1.12 -20.17
C LEU A 325 25.97 -0.97 -18.66
N LEU A 326 25.07 -0.10 -18.23
CA LEU A 326 24.81 0.15 -16.81
C LEU A 326 24.20 -1.08 -16.11
N LEU A 327 23.27 -1.78 -16.76
CA LEU A 327 22.68 -3.00 -16.26
C LEU A 327 23.68 -4.18 -16.14
N ALA A 328 24.81 -4.11 -16.85
CA ALA A 328 25.87 -5.11 -16.79
C ALA A 328 26.98 -4.78 -15.77
N ARG A 329 27.02 -3.55 -15.22
CA ARG A 329 28.09 -3.10 -14.31
C ARG A 329 27.99 -3.77 -12.93
N PRO A 330 29.13 -4.01 -12.25
CA PRO A 330 29.14 -4.54 -10.89
C PRO A 330 28.44 -3.62 -9.88
N GLU A 331 28.46 -2.31 -10.09
CA GLU A 331 27.78 -1.33 -9.23
C GLU A 331 26.25 -1.44 -9.29
N TYR A 332 25.69 -2.02 -10.35
CA TYR A 332 24.28 -2.42 -10.39
C TYR A 332 23.97 -3.42 -9.27
N VAL A 333 24.86 -4.38 -9.08
CA VAL A 333 24.69 -5.39 -8.02
C VAL A 333 24.75 -4.75 -6.64
N ASP A 334 25.67 -3.81 -6.40
CA ASP A 334 25.79 -3.10 -5.12
C ASP A 334 24.52 -2.29 -4.81
N TYR A 335 24.08 -1.50 -5.78
CA TYR A 335 22.91 -0.62 -5.63
C TYR A 335 21.61 -1.40 -5.40
N TRP A 336 21.33 -2.42 -6.21
CA TRP A 336 20.10 -3.19 -6.08
C TRP A 336 20.11 -4.16 -4.91
N THR A 337 21.28 -4.67 -4.51
CA THR A 337 21.43 -5.39 -3.24
C THR A 337 21.07 -4.49 -2.06
N TYR A 338 21.55 -3.24 -2.07
CA TYR A 338 21.21 -2.29 -1.03
C TYR A 338 19.70 -1.99 -0.98
N LYS A 339 19.08 -1.75 -2.13
CA LYS A 339 17.64 -1.51 -2.26
C LYS A 339 16.80 -2.70 -1.75
N TRP A 340 17.15 -3.91 -2.13
CA TRP A 340 16.44 -5.10 -1.65
C TRP A 340 16.72 -5.37 -0.17
N SER A 341 17.87 -5.00 0.36
CA SER A 341 18.16 -5.08 1.80
C SER A 341 17.24 -4.19 2.64
N ASP A 342 16.78 -3.05 2.12
CA ASP A 342 15.79 -2.20 2.76
C ASP A 342 14.41 -2.92 2.85
N VAL A 343 13.96 -3.52 1.74
CA VAL A 343 12.67 -4.23 1.66
C VAL A 343 12.67 -5.50 2.51
N LEU A 344 13.81 -6.21 2.54
CA LEU A 344 13.98 -7.51 3.19
C LEU A 344 14.52 -7.41 4.63
N LEU A 345 14.65 -6.20 5.18
CA LEU A 345 15.01 -5.92 6.58
C LEU A 345 16.37 -6.50 7.00
N VAL A 346 17.42 -6.29 6.19
CA VAL A 346 18.80 -6.70 6.56
C VAL A 346 19.36 -5.72 7.58
N THR A 347 19.23 -6.04 8.87
CA THR A 347 19.60 -5.13 9.96
C THR A 347 20.24 -5.85 11.14
N GLY A 348 21.32 -5.26 11.69
CA GLY A 348 21.96 -5.71 12.92
C GLY A 348 21.16 -5.40 14.18
N SER A 349 20.06 -4.62 14.09
CA SER A 349 19.15 -4.44 15.22
C SER A 349 18.41 -5.72 15.60
N LYS A 350 18.25 -6.65 14.64
CA LYS A 350 17.51 -7.92 14.81
C LYS A 350 18.33 -9.17 14.51
N LEU A 351 19.40 -9.04 13.75
CA LEU A 351 20.29 -10.14 13.34
C LEU A 351 21.70 -9.91 13.86
N ARG A 352 22.42 -10.99 14.11
CA ARG A 352 23.86 -10.95 14.46
C ARG A 352 24.69 -10.66 13.20
N PRO A 353 25.90 -10.11 13.34
CA PRO A 353 26.75 -9.75 12.17
C PRO A 353 26.95 -10.89 11.18
N ALA A 354 27.19 -12.13 11.63
CA ALA A 354 27.34 -13.26 10.75
C ALA A 354 26.06 -13.59 9.96
N ALA A 355 24.89 -13.44 10.57
CA ALA A 355 23.61 -13.63 9.90
C ALA A 355 23.30 -12.48 8.93
N VAL A 356 23.62 -11.22 9.29
CA VAL A 356 23.56 -10.06 8.39
C VAL A 356 24.43 -10.30 7.16
N ASP A 357 25.66 -10.78 7.35
CA ASP A 357 26.58 -11.10 6.26
C ASP A 357 26.07 -12.23 5.36
N ALA A 358 25.52 -13.31 5.95
CA ALA A 358 24.96 -14.41 5.18
C ALA A 358 23.74 -13.99 4.36
N TYR A 359 22.86 -13.16 4.96
CA TYR A 359 21.66 -12.67 4.30
C TYR A 359 21.98 -11.68 3.17
N SER A 360 22.83 -10.69 3.44
CA SER A 360 23.28 -9.72 2.45
C SER A 360 23.99 -10.41 1.27
N ARG A 361 24.86 -11.42 1.53
CA ARG A 361 25.50 -12.22 0.49
C ARG A 361 24.48 -12.96 -0.36
N TRP A 362 23.50 -13.62 0.27
CA TRP A 362 22.46 -14.33 -0.47
C TRP A 362 21.72 -13.38 -1.42
N ILE A 363 21.29 -12.20 -0.96
CA ILE A 363 20.64 -11.18 -1.81
C ILE A 363 21.57 -10.78 -2.97
N ARG A 364 22.83 -10.48 -2.66
CA ARG A 364 23.83 -10.06 -3.63
C ARG A 364 24.04 -11.10 -4.76
N ASP A 365 24.14 -12.37 -4.37
CA ASP A 365 24.34 -13.46 -5.33
C ASP A 365 23.12 -13.62 -6.26
N ARG A 366 21.90 -13.43 -5.76
CA ARG A 366 20.66 -13.47 -6.57
C ARG A 366 20.55 -12.28 -7.51
N VAL A 367 20.94 -11.07 -7.07
CA VAL A 367 20.99 -9.87 -7.91
C VAL A 367 22.08 -10.02 -8.99
N ALA A 368 23.27 -10.48 -8.62
CA ALA A 368 24.37 -10.70 -9.54
C ALA A 368 24.04 -11.71 -10.65
N ALA A 369 23.36 -12.80 -10.28
CA ALA A 369 22.91 -13.83 -11.20
C ALA A 369 21.63 -13.42 -11.98
N ASN A 370 21.07 -12.25 -11.73
CA ASN A 370 19.80 -11.79 -12.29
C ASN A 370 18.70 -12.86 -12.17
N VAL A 371 18.60 -13.48 -10.97
CA VAL A 371 17.58 -14.52 -10.70
C VAL A 371 16.20 -13.91 -10.92
N PRO A 372 15.29 -14.57 -11.67
CA PRO A 372 13.92 -14.13 -11.84
C PRO A 372 13.25 -13.82 -10.50
N TRP A 373 12.49 -12.73 -10.45
CA TRP A 373 11.90 -12.23 -9.19
C TRP A 373 10.99 -13.26 -8.51
N ASP A 374 10.20 -14.00 -9.28
CA ASP A 374 9.35 -15.08 -8.78
C ASP A 374 10.17 -16.23 -8.15
N ALA A 375 11.27 -16.62 -8.80
CA ALA A 375 12.15 -17.65 -8.30
C ALA A 375 12.87 -17.22 -7.01
N LEU A 376 13.34 -15.96 -6.94
CA LEU A 376 13.95 -15.40 -5.74
C LEU A 376 12.96 -15.41 -4.56
N VAL A 377 11.72 -14.96 -4.78
CA VAL A 377 10.70 -14.91 -3.72
C VAL A 377 10.26 -16.29 -3.31
N ARG A 378 10.13 -17.22 -4.25
CA ARG A 378 9.82 -18.64 -3.96
C ARG A 378 10.89 -19.27 -3.07
N GLU A 379 12.18 -19.09 -3.41
CA GLU A 379 13.30 -19.56 -2.59
C GLU A 379 13.27 -18.95 -1.19
N LEU A 380 13.04 -17.65 -1.09
CA LEU A 380 13.00 -16.91 0.18
C LEU A 380 11.86 -17.40 1.09
N VAL A 381 10.65 -17.48 0.54
CA VAL A 381 9.44 -17.82 1.31
C VAL A 381 9.47 -19.25 1.82
N THR A 382 10.08 -20.18 1.08
CA THR A 382 10.17 -21.61 1.47
C THR A 382 11.48 -21.98 2.16
N ALA A 383 12.37 -21.00 2.43
CA ALA A 383 13.68 -21.25 3.02
C ALA A 383 13.61 -22.01 4.35
N LYS A 384 14.56 -22.93 4.55
CA LYS A 384 14.76 -23.76 5.77
C LYS A 384 16.25 -23.94 6.03
N GLY A 385 16.60 -24.29 7.26
CA GLY A 385 17.97 -24.62 7.66
C GLY A 385 18.66 -23.50 8.45
N SER A 386 19.97 -23.55 8.47
CA SER A 386 20.82 -22.62 9.22
C SER A 386 20.79 -21.20 8.63
N SER A 387 20.60 -20.20 9.48
CA SER A 387 20.63 -18.78 9.09
C SER A 387 22.01 -18.29 8.61
N LEU A 388 23.08 -19.05 8.92
CA LEU A 388 24.44 -18.74 8.48
C LEU A 388 24.82 -19.42 7.16
N GLU A 389 24.23 -20.60 6.89
CA GLU A 389 24.49 -21.38 5.66
C GLU A 389 23.51 -21.04 4.54
N ASN A 390 22.24 -20.84 4.88
CA ASN A 390 21.18 -20.40 3.96
C ASN A 390 20.69 -19.00 4.34
N GLY A 391 21.27 -17.98 3.71
CA GLY A 391 20.96 -16.59 3.99
C GLY A 391 19.48 -16.23 3.88
N ALA A 392 18.73 -16.89 2.99
CA ALA A 392 17.28 -16.66 2.79
C ALA A 392 16.45 -16.88 4.06
N THR A 393 16.86 -17.80 4.94
CA THR A 393 16.13 -18.10 6.19
C THR A 393 16.04 -16.90 7.12
N ASN A 394 16.93 -15.92 6.96
CA ASN A 394 16.95 -14.72 7.80
C ASN A 394 15.70 -13.85 7.61
N PHE A 395 15.00 -13.93 6.48
CA PHE A 395 13.74 -13.21 6.28
C PHE A 395 12.70 -13.56 7.35
N PHE A 396 12.60 -14.85 7.73
CA PHE A 396 11.71 -15.27 8.81
C PHE A 396 12.40 -15.30 10.17
N ALA A 397 13.72 -15.47 10.22
CA ALA A 397 14.45 -15.45 11.48
C ALA A 397 14.43 -14.09 12.20
N VAL A 398 14.19 -12.98 11.47
CA VAL A 398 14.00 -11.64 12.07
C VAL A 398 12.65 -11.52 12.77
N HIS A 399 11.66 -12.39 12.49
CA HIS A 399 10.34 -12.37 13.07
C HIS A 399 10.13 -13.59 13.97
N GLN A 400 9.34 -13.42 15.04
CA GLN A 400 9.16 -14.48 16.03
C GLN A 400 7.73 -15.01 16.11
N ASP A 401 6.80 -14.35 15.45
CA ASP A 401 5.39 -14.70 15.46
C ASP A 401 4.79 -14.76 14.04
N PRO A 402 3.78 -15.62 13.83
CA PRO A 402 3.17 -15.82 12.52
C PRO A 402 2.50 -14.58 11.95
N GLU A 403 1.95 -13.72 12.79
CA GLU A 403 1.29 -12.48 12.38
C GLU A 403 2.29 -11.51 11.76
N THR A 404 3.43 -11.27 12.43
CA THR A 404 4.48 -10.40 11.90
C THR A 404 5.08 -10.97 10.61
N MET A 405 5.25 -12.31 10.51
CA MET A 405 5.70 -12.95 9.27
C MET A 405 4.72 -12.69 8.13
N ALA A 406 3.42 -12.80 8.40
CA ALA A 406 2.35 -12.55 7.43
C ALA A 406 2.32 -11.08 6.98
N GLU A 407 2.34 -10.15 7.93
CA GLU A 407 2.31 -8.70 7.68
C GLU A 407 3.50 -8.26 6.82
N ASN A 408 4.73 -8.69 7.16
CA ASN A 408 5.91 -8.34 6.39
C ASN A 408 5.93 -9.00 5.00
N THR A 409 5.45 -10.25 4.87
CA THR A 409 5.33 -10.92 3.57
C THR A 409 4.34 -10.18 2.66
N ALA A 410 3.17 -9.78 3.19
CA ALA A 410 2.18 -9.00 2.45
C ALA A 410 2.74 -7.63 2.03
N GLN A 411 3.41 -6.92 2.92
CA GLN A 411 3.98 -5.62 2.64
C GLN A 411 5.15 -5.70 1.63
N ALA A 412 6.05 -6.67 1.78
CA ALA A 412 7.22 -6.82 0.92
C ALA A 412 6.85 -7.18 -0.52
N PHE A 413 5.93 -8.15 -0.70
CA PHE A 413 5.69 -8.79 -1.99
C PHE A 413 4.35 -8.46 -2.63
N LEU A 414 3.38 -8.00 -1.86
CA LEU A 414 2.06 -7.63 -2.39
C LEU A 414 1.81 -6.11 -2.35
N GLY A 415 2.64 -5.36 -1.60
CA GLY A 415 2.38 -3.95 -1.37
C GLY A 415 1.09 -3.71 -0.57
N LEU A 416 0.74 -4.64 0.32
CA LEU A 416 -0.49 -4.61 1.10
C LEU A 416 -0.19 -4.53 2.59
N SER A 417 -0.71 -3.51 3.26
CA SER A 417 -0.71 -3.42 4.72
C SER A 417 -1.99 -4.07 5.24
N ILE A 418 -1.87 -5.28 5.80
CA ILE A 418 -3.02 -6.07 6.29
C ILE A 418 -3.22 -6.00 7.80
N ASN A 419 -2.34 -5.34 8.53
CA ASN A 419 -2.29 -5.33 10.00
C ASN A 419 -3.58 -4.82 10.67
N CYS A 420 -4.35 -3.92 10.03
CA CYS A 420 -5.65 -3.50 10.56
C CYS A 420 -6.65 -4.67 10.67
N ALA A 421 -6.56 -5.66 9.78
CA ALA A 421 -7.43 -6.83 9.77
C ALA A 421 -7.16 -7.80 10.94
N LYS A 422 -6.08 -7.61 11.69
CA LYS A 422 -5.77 -8.35 12.92
C LYS A 422 -6.85 -8.19 14.01
N CYS A 423 -7.49 -7.03 14.11
CA CYS A 423 -8.46 -6.74 15.18
C CYS A 423 -9.91 -6.68 14.69
N HIS A 424 -10.14 -6.30 13.44
CA HIS A 424 -11.46 -6.12 12.82
C HIS A 424 -11.31 -6.22 11.29
N ASP A 425 -12.41 -6.22 10.52
CA ASP A 425 -12.29 -6.13 9.07
C ASP A 425 -11.57 -4.83 8.66
N HIS A 426 -10.73 -4.92 7.64
CA HIS A 426 -9.89 -3.80 7.23
C HIS A 426 -10.75 -2.60 6.75
N PRO A 427 -10.54 -1.38 7.30
CA PRO A 427 -11.45 -0.25 7.04
C PRO A 427 -11.30 0.37 5.64
N LEU A 428 -10.20 0.08 4.94
CA LEU A 428 -9.87 0.66 3.63
C LEU A 428 -9.55 -0.42 2.59
N GLU A 429 -9.80 -1.69 2.91
CA GLU A 429 -9.53 -2.84 2.08
C GLU A 429 -10.61 -3.91 2.24
N LYS A 430 -10.63 -4.88 1.33
CA LYS A 430 -11.58 -6.00 1.34
C LYS A 430 -11.25 -7.10 2.36
N TRP A 431 -10.12 -7.01 3.05
CA TRP A 431 -9.62 -8.06 3.93
C TRP A 431 -10.39 -8.13 5.24
N THR A 432 -10.96 -9.29 5.51
CA THR A 432 -11.66 -9.56 6.76
C THR A 432 -10.71 -10.06 7.84
N ASN A 433 -11.12 -9.96 9.10
CA ASN A 433 -10.39 -10.54 10.23
C ASN A 433 -10.17 -12.06 10.05
N ASP A 434 -11.14 -12.77 9.49
CA ASP A 434 -11.01 -14.21 9.20
C ASP A 434 -9.94 -14.48 8.14
N GLN A 435 -9.88 -13.70 7.06
CA GLN A 435 -8.86 -13.81 6.02
C GLN A 435 -7.46 -13.48 6.55
N TYR A 436 -7.34 -12.50 7.44
CA TYR A 436 -6.06 -12.19 8.09
C TYR A 436 -5.51 -13.39 8.87
N TYR A 437 -6.34 -14.02 9.73
CA TYR A 437 -5.90 -15.19 10.50
C TYR A 437 -5.72 -16.43 9.64
N ALA A 438 -6.46 -16.59 8.55
CA ALA A 438 -6.22 -17.64 7.56
C ALA A 438 -4.85 -17.48 6.88
N PHE A 439 -4.51 -16.25 6.49
CA PHE A 439 -3.21 -15.94 5.89
C PHE A 439 -2.05 -16.08 6.89
N ALA A 440 -2.20 -15.55 8.10
CA ALA A 440 -1.20 -15.69 9.16
C ALA A 440 -0.99 -17.16 9.57
N ASN A 441 -2.03 -17.99 9.45
CA ASN A 441 -1.94 -19.43 9.74
C ASN A 441 -1.08 -20.21 8.74
N LEU A 442 -0.73 -19.64 7.58
CA LEU A 442 0.27 -20.19 6.69
C LEU A 442 1.68 -20.25 7.33
N PHE A 443 1.92 -19.37 8.30
CA PHE A 443 3.21 -19.27 9.02
C PHE A 443 3.17 -19.91 10.41
N ALA A 444 2.02 -20.40 10.87
CA ALA A 444 1.83 -20.88 12.23
C ALA A 444 2.75 -22.04 12.64
N ARG A 445 3.29 -22.78 11.68
CA ARG A 445 4.22 -23.91 11.89
C ARG A 445 5.70 -23.53 11.74
N VAL A 446 6.02 -22.30 11.35
CA VAL A 446 7.40 -21.82 11.19
C VAL A 446 8.01 -21.57 12.56
N ARG A 447 9.18 -22.14 12.80
CA ARG A 447 9.94 -21.98 14.04
C ARG A 447 11.40 -21.67 13.73
N ALA A 448 12.00 -20.86 14.59
CA ALA A 448 13.43 -20.62 14.58
C ALA A 448 14.02 -21.12 15.91
N LYS A 449 14.83 -22.17 15.87
CA LYS A 449 15.57 -22.69 17.02
C LYS A 449 16.95 -22.05 17.06
N GLY A 450 17.44 -21.73 18.24
CA GLY A 450 18.71 -21.07 18.45
C GLY A 450 18.55 -19.69 19.05
N TRP A 451 19.62 -19.16 19.62
CA TRP A 451 19.59 -17.87 20.28
C TRP A 451 19.83 -16.73 19.31
N GLY A 452 18.79 -15.98 19.00
CA GLY A 452 18.91 -14.73 18.26
C GLY A 452 18.88 -13.50 19.14
N GLY A 453 18.98 -13.66 20.48
CA GLY A 453 18.79 -12.59 21.45
C GLY A 453 19.94 -11.62 21.56
N ASP A 454 20.33 -11.26 22.78
CA ASP A 454 21.30 -10.21 23.09
C ASP A 454 22.50 -10.21 22.15
N SER A 455 22.79 -9.08 21.54
CA SER A 455 23.91 -8.86 20.59
C SER A 455 25.29 -9.23 21.14
N ARG A 456 25.42 -9.46 22.44
CA ARG A 456 26.69 -9.70 23.14
C ARG A 456 27.01 -11.17 23.44
N SER A 457 26.10 -12.11 23.13
CA SER A 457 26.32 -13.53 23.41
C SER A 457 25.90 -14.45 22.26
N GLY A 458 26.71 -15.49 22.00
CA GLY A 458 26.46 -16.49 20.99
C GLY A 458 26.86 -16.07 19.56
N ASP A 459 26.84 -17.04 18.64
CA ASP A 459 27.18 -16.88 17.21
C ASP A 459 26.01 -16.31 16.37
N GLY A 460 24.82 -16.21 16.97
CA GLY A 460 23.61 -15.74 16.29
C GLY A 460 23.02 -16.73 15.28
N ALA A 461 23.51 -17.96 15.29
CA ALA A 461 22.97 -19.00 14.41
C ALA A 461 21.56 -19.39 14.85
N ARG A 462 20.63 -19.36 13.89
CA ARG A 462 19.28 -19.90 14.05
C ARG A 462 19.05 -20.98 13.02
N THR A 463 18.30 -22.01 13.39
CA THR A 463 17.84 -23.00 12.44
C THR A 463 16.35 -22.84 12.25
N LEU A 464 15.97 -22.45 11.04
CA LEU A 464 14.57 -22.31 10.63
C LEU A 464 14.03 -23.68 10.19
N PHE A 465 12.92 -24.09 10.78
CA PHE A 465 12.27 -25.37 10.46
C PHE A 465 10.74 -25.19 10.54
N VAL A 466 10.03 -26.18 10.04
CA VAL A 466 8.56 -26.22 10.03
C VAL A 466 8.10 -27.41 10.87
N GLU A 467 7.25 -27.16 11.85
CA GLU A 467 6.59 -28.18 12.64
C GLU A 467 5.48 -28.87 11.84
N GLU A 468 5.25 -30.15 12.09
CA GLU A 468 4.17 -30.91 11.44
C GLU A 468 2.79 -30.44 11.90
N GLN A 469 2.69 -29.90 13.12
CA GLN A 469 1.46 -29.44 13.74
C GLN A 469 1.63 -28.02 14.30
N GLY A 470 0.52 -27.35 14.48
CA GLY A 470 0.46 -26.01 15.06
C GLY A 470 -0.45 -25.13 14.24
N ASP A 471 -1.32 -24.42 14.95
CA ASP A 471 -2.26 -23.46 14.37
C ASP A 471 -2.29 -22.18 15.19
N LEU A 472 -2.51 -21.07 14.51
CA LEU A 472 -2.72 -19.76 15.11
C LEU A 472 -4.21 -19.63 15.47
N LEU A 473 -4.52 -19.41 16.75
CA LEU A 473 -5.87 -19.19 17.22
C LEU A 473 -6.30 -17.75 16.95
N GLN A 474 -7.45 -17.58 16.30
CA GLN A 474 -8.07 -16.27 16.18
C GLN A 474 -8.65 -15.85 17.54
N PRO A 475 -8.22 -14.71 18.12
CA PRO A 475 -8.66 -14.30 19.47
C PRO A 475 -10.17 -14.12 19.60
N ARG A 476 -10.85 -13.69 18.53
CA ARG A 476 -12.30 -13.46 18.50
C ARG A 476 -13.10 -14.74 18.70
N THR A 477 -12.68 -15.83 18.07
CA THR A 477 -13.43 -17.10 18.07
C THR A 477 -12.85 -18.17 19.00
N GLY A 478 -11.59 -17.99 19.44
CA GLY A 478 -10.82 -19.02 20.15
C GLY A 478 -10.50 -20.26 19.29
N ARG A 479 -10.68 -20.17 17.97
CA ARG A 479 -10.44 -21.26 17.01
C ARG A 479 -9.50 -20.80 15.90
N PRO A 480 -8.74 -21.72 15.28
CA PRO A 480 -7.95 -21.39 14.12
C PRO A 480 -8.87 -21.18 12.90
N GLN A 481 -8.47 -20.29 12.01
CA GLN A 481 -9.00 -20.22 10.65
C GLN A 481 -8.23 -21.22 9.77
N PRO A 482 -8.88 -21.91 8.82
CA PRO A 482 -8.17 -22.75 7.86
C PRO A 482 -7.10 -21.93 7.13
N PRO A 483 -5.83 -22.42 7.02
CA PRO A 483 -4.76 -21.68 6.35
C PRO A 483 -5.14 -21.39 4.91
N ALA A 484 -5.01 -20.15 4.47
CA ALA A 484 -5.31 -19.75 3.08
C ALA A 484 -4.50 -18.53 2.66
N PRO A 485 -4.08 -18.42 1.39
CA PRO A 485 -3.68 -17.15 0.80
C PRO A 485 -4.83 -16.14 0.82
N LEU A 486 -4.53 -14.84 0.71
CA LEU A 486 -5.54 -13.77 0.89
C LEU A 486 -6.78 -13.91 -0.01
N ASP A 487 -6.61 -14.23 -1.28
CA ASP A 487 -7.71 -14.49 -2.24
C ASP A 487 -7.72 -15.97 -2.68
N GLY A 488 -6.96 -16.83 -2.00
CA GLY A 488 -6.81 -18.25 -2.35
C GLY A 488 -7.79 -19.17 -1.63
N ALA A 489 -7.86 -20.40 -2.10
CA ALA A 489 -8.64 -21.44 -1.46
C ALA A 489 -7.99 -21.89 -0.12
N PRO A 490 -8.79 -22.25 0.90
CA PRO A 490 -8.27 -22.77 2.14
C PRO A 490 -7.61 -24.16 1.95
N LEU A 491 -6.51 -24.37 2.68
CA LEU A 491 -5.84 -25.66 2.77
C LEU A 491 -6.51 -26.53 3.84
N ASP A 492 -6.34 -27.84 3.71
CA ASP A 492 -6.67 -28.77 4.79
C ASP A 492 -5.74 -28.49 6.01
N PRO A 493 -6.26 -28.11 7.17
CA PRO A 493 -5.45 -27.90 8.36
C PRO A 493 -4.63 -29.15 8.78
N ALA A 494 -5.07 -30.35 8.44
CA ALA A 494 -4.41 -31.62 8.74
C ALA A 494 -3.26 -31.95 7.76
N ASP A 495 -3.11 -31.24 6.64
CA ASP A 495 -2.01 -31.48 5.68
C ASP A 495 -0.66 -31.20 6.37
N PRO A 496 0.24 -32.19 6.43
CA PRO A 496 1.55 -32.05 7.09
C PRO A 496 2.57 -31.27 6.25
N ARG A 497 2.28 -30.99 4.98
CA ARG A 497 3.18 -30.24 4.08
C ARG A 497 3.42 -28.83 4.59
N ASP A 498 4.54 -28.28 4.20
CA ASP A 498 4.85 -26.87 4.48
C ASP A 498 3.85 -25.93 3.78
N ARG A 499 3.01 -25.28 4.57
CA ARG A 499 1.97 -24.36 4.07
C ARG A 499 2.54 -23.21 3.22
N ARG A 500 3.83 -22.87 3.42
CA ARG A 500 4.53 -21.83 2.65
C ARG A 500 4.79 -22.23 1.20
N GLU A 501 4.79 -23.54 0.87
CA GLU A 501 4.87 -24.00 -0.53
C GLU A 501 3.62 -23.56 -1.32
N THR A 502 2.44 -23.68 -0.73
CA THR A 502 1.20 -23.16 -1.32
C THR A 502 1.21 -21.63 -1.40
N LEU A 503 1.70 -20.96 -0.35
CA LEU A 503 1.87 -19.50 -0.37
C LEU A 503 2.79 -19.06 -1.52
N ALA A 504 3.95 -19.69 -1.66
CA ALA A 504 4.92 -19.37 -2.71
C ALA A 504 4.33 -19.60 -4.11
N ALA A 505 3.59 -20.70 -4.30
CA ALA A 505 2.91 -20.99 -5.57
C ALA A 505 1.86 -19.90 -5.90
N TRP A 506 1.03 -19.51 -4.92
CA TRP A 506 0.02 -18.46 -5.08
C TRP A 506 0.63 -17.08 -5.33
N LEU A 507 1.68 -16.70 -4.58
CA LEU A 507 2.37 -15.42 -4.77
C LEU A 507 2.88 -15.29 -6.21
N THR A 508 3.48 -16.33 -6.74
CA THR A 508 4.18 -16.31 -8.03
C THR A 508 3.32 -16.83 -9.19
N GLU A 509 2.03 -17.02 -8.97
CA GLU A 509 1.09 -17.34 -10.05
C GLU A 509 1.00 -16.16 -11.03
N PRO A 510 1.11 -16.38 -12.35
CA PRO A 510 1.06 -15.29 -13.33
C PRO A 510 -0.20 -14.42 -13.26
N GLY A 511 -1.31 -14.99 -12.79
CA GLY A 511 -2.57 -14.27 -12.56
C GLY A 511 -2.69 -13.53 -11.23
N ASN A 512 -1.67 -13.58 -10.35
CA ASN A 512 -1.73 -12.89 -9.06
C ASN A 512 -1.77 -11.36 -9.27
N PRO A 513 -2.84 -10.68 -8.82
CA PRO A 513 -3.04 -9.26 -9.13
C PRO A 513 -2.15 -8.30 -8.33
N TYR A 514 -1.41 -8.79 -7.32
CA TYR A 514 -0.63 -7.95 -6.42
C TYR A 514 0.88 -8.08 -6.66
N PHE A 515 1.37 -9.30 -6.80
CA PHE A 515 2.80 -9.63 -6.78
C PHE A 515 3.61 -8.88 -7.85
N THR A 516 3.20 -8.98 -9.10
CA THR A 516 3.87 -8.29 -10.22
C THR A 516 3.71 -6.78 -10.15
N ARG A 517 2.54 -6.30 -9.74
CA ARG A 517 2.25 -4.88 -9.62
C ARG A 517 3.09 -4.21 -8.53
N ALA A 518 3.28 -4.88 -7.39
CA ALA A 518 4.07 -4.38 -6.28
C ALA A 518 5.54 -4.14 -6.68
N ILE A 519 6.17 -5.13 -7.29
CA ILE A 519 7.57 -5.00 -7.71
C ILE A 519 7.74 -4.02 -8.87
N VAL A 520 6.83 -4.02 -9.83
CA VAL A 520 6.82 -3.05 -10.94
C VAL A 520 6.72 -1.62 -10.39
N ASN A 521 5.81 -1.35 -9.47
CA ASN A 521 5.65 -0.03 -8.89
C ASN A 521 6.89 0.44 -8.12
N ARG A 522 7.56 -0.46 -7.37
CA ARG A 522 8.83 -0.16 -6.69
C ARG A 522 9.95 0.17 -7.67
N VAL A 523 10.10 -0.62 -8.74
CA VAL A 523 11.10 -0.35 -9.79
C VAL A 523 10.79 0.95 -10.49
N TRP A 524 9.54 1.18 -10.87
CA TRP A 524 9.09 2.42 -11.51
C TRP A 524 9.42 3.66 -10.66
N ALA A 525 9.06 3.64 -9.38
CA ALA A 525 9.33 4.75 -8.45
C ALA A 525 10.82 5.05 -8.30
N ASN A 526 11.69 4.05 -8.42
CA ASN A 526 13.13 4.26 -8.42
C ASN A 526 13.59 5.13 -9.61
N PHE A 527 13.04 4.91 -10.81
CA PHE A 527 13.39 5.65 -12.02
C PHE A 527 12.65 6.98 -12.19
N PHE A 528 11.41 7.07 -11.73
CA PHE A 528 10.57 8.26 -11.93
C PHE A 528 10.40 9.15 -10.69
N ALA A 529 10.98 8.77 -9.55
CA ALA A 529 10.85 9.44 -8.26
C ALA A 529 9.45 9.39 -7.61
N VAL A 530 8.44 9.00 -8.36
CA VAL A 530 7.04 8.86 -7.95
C VAL A 530 6.54 7.52 -8.51
N GLY A 531 5.81 6.75 -7.70
CA GLY A 531 5.17 5.52 -8.14
C GLY A 531 3.97 5.78 -9.05
N ILE A 532 3.56 4.76 -9.78
CA ILE A 532 2.25 4.76 -10.45
C ILE A 532 1.15 4.68 -9.37
N VAL A 533 1.44 4.00 -8.27
CA VAL A 533 0.68 4.05 -7.02
C VAL A 533 1.55 4.71 -5.95
N GLU A 534 1.01 5.68 -5.22
CA GLU A 534 1.65 6.38 -4.10
C GLU A 534 0.76 6.35 -2.85
N PRO A 535 1.33 6.03 -1.67
CA PRO A 535 2.68 5.52 -1.40
C PRO A 535 3.04 4.27 -2.19
N VAL A 536 4.35 4.08 -2.47
CA VAL A 536 4.85 3.06 -3.43
C VAL A 536 4.42 1.64 -3.07
N ASP A 537 4.27 1.35 -1.81
CA ASP A 537 3.95 0.04 -1.24
C ASP A 537 2.54 -0.01 -0.60
N ASP A 538 1.62 0.81 -1.13
CA ASP A 538 0.23 0.87 -0.71
C ASP A 538 -0.71 0.61 -1.90
N LEU A 539 -0.77 -0.65 -2.35
CA LEU A 539 -1.59 -1.08 -3.49
C LEU A 539 -3.02 -1.50 -3.07
N ARG A 540 -3.51 -0.97 -1.95
CA ARG A 540 -4.88 -1.26 -1.50
C ARG A 540 -5.93 -0.78 -2.51
N ALA A 541 -7.10 -1.44 -2.50
CA ALA A 541 -8.19 -1.15 -3.43
C ALA A 541 -8.68 0.31 -3.39
N THR A 542 -8.54 0.98 -2.24
CA THR A 542 -8.90 2.40 -2.06
C THR A 542 -7.82 3.39 -2.49
N ASN A 543 -6.69 2.90 -3.01
CA ASN A 543 -5.58 3.71 -3.52
C ASN A 543 -5.25 3.30 -4.96
N PRO A 544 -6.10 3.64 -5.94
CA PRO A 544 -5.91 3.21 -7.32
C PRO A 544 -4.70 3.87 -7.97
N ALA A 545 -4.14 3.19 -8.96
CA ALA A 545 -3.04 3.66 -9.76
C ALA A 545 -3.38 4.99 -10.48
N SER A 546 -2.41 5.89 -10.56
CA SER A 546 -2.55 7.13 -11.34
C SER A 546 -2.72 6.83 -12.84
N ASN A 547 -2.17 5.71 -13.32
CA ASN A 547 -2.32 5.19 -14.67
C ASN A 547 -2.44 3.65 -14.61
N GLU A 548 -3.67 3.16 -14.50
CA GLU A 548 -3.95 1.72 -14.38
C GLU A 548 -3.51 0.90 -15.60
N PRO A 549 -3.78 1.34 -16.85
CA PRO A 549 -3.30 0.65 -18.04
C PRO A 549 -1.78 0.52 -18.08
N LEU A 550 -1.04 1.54 -17.63
CA LEU A 550 0.43 1.51 -17.57
C LEU A 550 0.92 0.46 -16.57
N LEU A 551 0.37 0.44 -15.36
CA LEU A 551 0.76 -0.52 -14.35
C LEU A 551 0.46 -1.96 -14.78
N ALA A 552 -0.68 -2.18 -15.43
CA ALA A 552 -1.06 -3.48 -15.99
C ALA A 552 -0.10 -3.92 -17.10
N ALA A 553 0.18 -3.06 -18.08
CA ALA A 553 1.08 -3.38 -19.19
C ALA A 553 2.52 -3.69 -18.73
N LEU A 554 3.02 -2.98 -17.72
CA LEU A 554 4.34 -3.25 -17.14
C LEU A 554 4.36 -4.58 -16.35
N ALA A 555 3.28 -4.91 -15.64
CA ALA A 555 3.13 -6.19 -14.97
C ALA A 555 3.10 -7.37 -15.97
N GLU A 556 2.34 -7.22 -17.07
CA GLU A 556 2.32 -8.18 -18.17
C GLU A 556 3.69 -8.35 -18.85
N HIS A 557 4.41 -7.24 -19.08
CA HIS A 557 5.78 -7.28 -19.60
C HIS A 557 6.72 -8.07 -18.69
N LEU A 558 6.63 -7.87 -17.36
CA LEU A 558 7.45 -8.58 -16.39
C LEU A 558 7.17 -10.09 -16.42
N VAL A 559 5.91 -10.50 -16.47
CA VAL A 559 5.54 -11.91 -16.62
C VAL A 559 6.05 -12.48 -17.93
N ALA A 560 5.81 -11.78 -19.04
CA ALA A 560 6.22 -12.21 -20.38
C ALA A 560 7.75 -12.34 -20.55
N SER A 561 8.52 -11.53 -19.81
CA SER A 561 9.99 -11.61 -19.77
C SER A 561 10.53 -12.66 -18.78
N GLY A 562 9.67 -13.48 -18.17
CA GLY A 562 10.06 -14.47 -17.18
C GLY A 562 10.53 -13.84 -15.86
N TYR A 563 9.90 -12.76 -15.44
CA TYR A 563 10.19 -12.00 -14.22
C TYR A 563 11.61 -11.40 -14.17
N ASP A 564 12.17 -11.09 -15.34
CA ASP A 564 13.48 -10.43 -15.48
C ASP A 564 13.39 -8.94 -15.16
N LEU A 565 13.90 -8.54 -13.98
CA LEU A 565 13.90 -7.13 -13.56
C LEU A 565 14.77 -6.24 -14.45
N LYS A 566 15.88 -6.76 -15.04
CA LYS A 566 16.69 -5.99 -15.97
C LYS A 566 15.96 -5.70 -17.26
N SER A 567 15.10 -6.64 -17.73
CA SER A 567 14.22 -6.41 -18.88
C SER A 567 13.25 -5.27 -18.63
N LEU A 568 12.61 -5.23 -17.45
CA LEU A 568 11.74 -4.13 -17.06
C LEU A 568 12.48 -2.79 -17.00
N MET A 569 13.67 -2.76 -16.40
CA MET A 569 14.49 -1.55 -16.29
C MET A 569 14.96 -1.05 -17.67
N ARG A 570 15.31 -1.97 -18.57
CA ARG A 570 15.66 -1.65 -19.96
C ARG A 570 14.48 -1.01 -20.69
N LEU A 571 13.28 -1.55 -20.54
CA LEU A 571 12.05 -0.98 -21.12
C LEU A 571 11.82 0.46 -20.64
N ILE A 572 12.00 0.71 -19.32
CA ILE A 572 11.87 2.04 -18.71
C ILE A 572 12.92 3.01 -19.29
N LEU A 573 14.21 2.64 -19.26
CA LEU A 573 15.31 3.48 -19.74
C LEU A 573 15.22 3.80 -21.23
N ALA A 574 14.62 2.91 -22.02
CA ALA A 574 14.41 3.10 -23.45
C ALA A 574 13.23 4.02 -23.78
N SER A 575 12.30 4.29 -22.82
CA SER A 575 11.12 5.11 -23.08
C SER A 575 11.46 6.60 -23.28
N GLU A 576 10.70 7.27 -24.12
CA GLU A 576 10.76 8.73 -24.27
C GLU A 576 10.27 9.44 -23.01
N THR A 577 9.38 8.81 -22.26
CA THR A 577 8.89 9.31 -20.97
C THR A 577 10.03 9.46 -19.96
N TYR A 578 10.96 8.50 -19.88
CA TYR A 578 12.15 8.62 -19.03
C TYR A 578 13.13 9.70 -19.51
N ARG A 579 13.15 9.97 -20.81
CA ARG A 579 14.04 10.96 -21.45
C ARG A 579 13.55 12.40 -21.29
N ARG A 580 12.33 12.64 -20.77
CA ARG A 580 11.78 14.00 -20.59
C ARG A 580 12.65 14.86 -19.70
N SER A 581 12.69 16.15 -20.02
CA SER A 581 13.32 17.17 -19.18
C SER A 581 12.60 17.33 -17.85
N SER A 582 13.31 17.72 -16.81
CA SER A 582 12.73 18.12 -15.52
C SER A 582 12.26 19.58 -15.50
N ALA A 583 12.68 20.38 -16.47
CA ALA A 583 12.24 21.76 -16.59
C ALA A 583 10.74 21.82 -16.92
N PRO A 584 9.92 22.54 -16.12
CA PRO A 584 8.51 22.64 -16.39
C PRO A 584 8.23 23.57 -17.57
N THR A 585 7.23 23.23 -18.38
CA THR A 585 6.59 24.16 -19.31
C THR A 585 5.44 24.90 -18.62
N ALA A 586 4.86 25.88 -19.30
CA ALA A 586 3.68 26.58 -18.78
C ALA A 586 2.50 25.61 -18.56
N ALA A 587 2.34 24.63 -19.44
CA ALA A 587 1.22 23.70 -19.45
C ALA A 587 1.43 22.42 -18.63
N ASN A 588 2.63 22.19 -18.04
CA ASN A 588 2.88 21.01 -17.20
C ASN A 588 3.52 21.33 -15.83
N ARG A 589 3.62 22.62 -15.45
CA ARG A 589 4.27 23.02 -14.18
C ARG A 589 3.62 22.43 -12.94
N ASP A 590 2.32 22.19 -13.00
CA ASP A 590 1.51 21.68 -11.89
C ASP A 590 1.43 20.15 -11.89
N ASP A 591 2.04 19.50 -12.89
CA ASP A 591 2.18 18.05 -12.90
C ASP A 591 3.15 17.58 -11.81
N ARG A 592 2.66 16.65 -10.97
CA ARG A 592 3.41 16.04 -9.85
C ARG A 592 3.36 14.51 -9.83
N ARG A 593 2.59 13.87 -10.74
CA ARG A 593 2.37 12.42 -10.69
C ARG A 593 1.94 11.77 -12.02
N TRP A 594 1.81 12.51 -13.12
CA TRP A 594 1.36 11.97 -14.42
C TRP A 594 2.47 11.87 -15.46
N PHE A 595 3.71 12.11 -15.02
CA PHE A 595 4.93 11.91 -15.82
C PHE A 595 5.01 12.79 -17.08
N ALA A 596 4.39 13.96 -17.08
CA ALA A 596 4.56 14.92 -18.17
C ALA A 596 6.00 15.45 -18.26
N ARG A 597 6.76 15.38 -17.17
CA ARG A 597 8.17 15.74 -17.06
C ARG A 597 8.88 14.83 -16.06
N ALA A 598 10.21 14.85 -16.03
CA ALA A 598 10.95 14.21 -14.96
C ALA A 598 10.81 15.00 -13.64
N TYR A 599 10.70 14.28 -12.51
CA TYR A 599 10.59 14.91 -11.20
C TYR A 599 11.95 14.95 -10.49
N PRO A 600 12.44 16.12 -10.07
CA PRO A 600 13.62 16.19 -9.24
C PRO A 600 13.42 15.48 -7.90
N ARG A 601 14.36 14.62 -7.51
CA ARG A 601 14.37 13.92 -6.23
C ARG A 601 15.73 14.08 -5.57
N ARG A 602 15.76 14.36 -4.25
CA ARG A 602 17.00 14.38 -3.49
C ARG A 602 17.68 13.00 -3.58
N LEU A 603 19.00 12.99 -3.71
CA LEU A 603 19.77 11.74 -3.70
C LEU A 603 19.56 10.99 -2.37
N MET A 604 19.57 9.66 -2.43
CA MET A 604 19.61 8.82 -1.22
C MET A 604 20.84 9.19 -0.38
N ALA A 605 20.74 9.02 0.93
CA ALA A 605 21.84 9.34 1.86
C ALA A 605 23.15 8.67 1.44
N GLU A 606 23.09 7.41 1.08
CA GLU A 606 24.22 6.57 0.68
C GLU A 606 24.81 7.04 -0.66
N VAL A 607 23.95 7.29 -1.64
CA VAL A 607 24.34 7.81 -2.95
C VAL A 607 24.99 9.19 -2.81
N LEU A 608 24.44 10.05 -1.94
CA LEU A 608 25.00 11.38 -1.68
C LEU A 608 26.37 11.30 -0.98
N ALA A 609 26.51 10.45 0.04
CA ALA A 609 27.79 10.23 0.72
C ALA A 609 28.87 9.73 -0.25
N ASP A 610 28.51 8.76 -1.08
CA ASP A 610 29.40 8.21 -2.09
C ASP A 610 29.74 9.23 -3.21
N ALA A 611 28.77 10.03 -3.64
CA ALA A 611 28.99 11.09 -4.63
C ALA A 611 29.94 12.17 -4.10
N ILE A 612 29.77 12.61 -2.85
CA ILE A 612 30.71 13.55 -2.20
C ILE A 612 32.10 12.93 -2.11
N ALA A 613 32.20 11.65 -1.72
CA ALA A 613 33.47 10.95 -1.63
C ALA A 613 34.15 10.76 -3.00
N ASP A 614 33.37 10.47 -4.05
CA ASP A 614 33.87 10.35 -5.44
C ASP A 614 34.39 11.68 -5.96
N VAL A 615 33.71 12.80 -5.67
CA VAL A 615 34.12 14.15 -6.08
C VAL A 615 35.37 14.63 -5.32
N THR A 616 35.40 14.44 -4.01
CA THR A 616 36.51 14.92 -3.15
C THR A 616 37.71 13.98 -3.16
N GLY A 617 37.53 12.70 -3.55
CA GLY A 617 38.56 11.67 -3.44
C GLY A 617 38.79 11.16 -2.00
N VAL A 618 37.94 11.55 -1.04
CA VAL A 618 38.10 11.21 0.39
C VAL A 618 36.91 10.36 0.85
N ARG A 619 37.16 9.11 1.19
CA ARG A 619 36.16 8.15 1.66
C ARG A 619 35.88 8.30 3.16
N ASP A 620 34.66 7.93 3.54
CA ASP A 620 34.32 7.77 4.96
C ASP A 620 34.88 6.46 5.54
N SER A 621 34.93 6.38 6.85
CA SER A 621 35.34 5.18 7.59
C SER A 621 34.16 4.65 8.42
N TYR A 622 33.88 3.36 8.29
CA TYR A 622 32.75 2.70 8.95
C TYR A 622 33.26 1.66 9.95
N THR A 623 33.53 2.09 11.18
CA THR A 623 34.24 1.30 12.21
C THR A 623 33.38 0.97 13.42
N GLU A 624 32.15 1.47 13.50
CA GLU A 624 31.28 1.29 14.65
C GLU A 624 29.86 0.91 14.24
N LEU A 625 29.21 0.03 15.01
CA LEU A 625 27.77 -0.23 14.99
C LEU A 625 27.10 0.51 16.14
N ALA A 626 25.91 1.08 15.89
CA ALA A 626 25.02 1.58 16.93
C ALA A 626 24.18 0.40 17.46
N LEU A 627 24.15 0.22 18.77
CA LEU A 627 23.37 -0.82 19.42
C LEU A 627 22.04 -0.27 19.95
N ASN A 628 21.06 -1.14 20.13
CA ASN A 628 19.70 -0.75 20.57
C ASN A 628 19.66 -0.11 21.98
N ASP A 629 20.69 -0.32 22.80
CA ASP A 629 20.81 0.28 24.11
C ASP A 629 21.51 1.67 24.09
N GLY A 630 21.79 2.20 22.88
CA GLY A 630 22.47 3.47 22.66
C GLY A 630 24.00 3.40 22.77
N SER A 631 24.58 2.24 23.08
CA SER A 631 26.03 2.02 23.06
C SER A 631 26.54 1.78 21.65
N THR A 632 27.85 1.70 21.45
CA THR A 632 28.48 1.37 20.16
C THR A 632 29.44 0.19 20.31
N GLU A 633 29.53 -0.62 19.25
CA GLU A 633 30.48 -1.72 19.14
C GLU A 633 31.43 -1.45 17.97
N LYS A 634 32.74 -1.67 18.17
CA LYS A 634 33.73 -1.57 17.10
C LYS A 634 33.63 -2.75 16.16
N VAL A 635 33.65 -2.47 14.87
CA VAL A 635 33.66 -3.49 13.81
C VAL A 635 34.84 -3.29 12.88
N ALA A 636 35.44 -4.40 12.45
CA ALA A 636 36.50 -4.43 11.45
C ALA A 636 35.99 -4.96 10.09
N THR A 637 34.68 -5.16 9.94
CA THR A 637 34.07 -5.80 8.76
C THR A 637 34.22 -4.95 7.49
N TYR A 638 34.29 -3.62 7.64
CA TYR A 638 34.36 -2.71 6.51
C TYR A 638 35.79 -2.20 6.32
N ALA A 639 36.40 -2.51 5.19
CA ALA A 639 37.74 -2.05 4.86
C ALA A 639 37.77 -0.53 4.67
N PRO A 640 38.91 0.14 4.87
CA PRO A 640 39.06 1.53 4.47
C PRO A 640 38.72 1.74 3.00
N GLY A 641 37.89 2.73 2.68
CA GLY A 641 37.44 2.99 1.34
C GLY A 641 36.14 2.30 0.92
N THR A 642 35.52 1.50 1.81
CA THR A 642 34.18 0.93 1.59
C THR A 642 33.18 2.05 1.27
N ARG A 643 32.32 1.83 0.27
CA ARG A 643 31.27 2.76 -0.12
C ARG A 643 30.05 2.64 0.80
N ALA A 644 29.27 3.71 0.91
CA ALA A 644 28.04 3.68 1.70
C ALA A 644 27.01 2.68 1.13
N LEU A 645 26.97 2.50 -0.19
CA LEU A 645 26.13 1.50 -0.87
C LEU A 645 26.60 0.04 -0.67
N GLU A 646 27.80 -0.18 -0.17
CA GLU A 646 28.33 -1.51 0.16
C GLU A 646 28.06 -1.90 1.64
N LEU A 647 27.50 -0.97 2.42
CA LEU A 647 27.15 -1.25 3.82
C LEU A 647 26.01 -2.26 3.90
N ARG A 648 26.29 -3.40 4.49
CA ARG A 648 25.32 -4.51 4.63
C ARG A 648 24.32 -4.23 5.76
N ASP A 649 24.80 -3.60 6.82
CA ASP A 649 24.07 -3.39 8.07
C ASP A 649 23.60 -1.95 8.21
N SER A 650 22.29 -1.76 8.43
CA SER A 650 21.71 -0.45 8.71
C SER A 650 22.16 0.13 10.08
N ALA A 651 22.62 -0.73 11.00
CA ALA A 651 23.11 -0.32 12.31
C ALA A 651 24.52 0.32 12.28
N VAL A 652 25.21 0.36 11.12
CA VAL A 652 26.49 1.05 11.00
C VAL A 652 26.31 2.52 11.38
N LYS A 653 27.13 2.97 12.35
CA LYS A 653 27.09 4.35 12.86
C LYS A 653 27.60 5.33 11.81
N SER A 654 26.74 6.19 11.36
CA SER A 654 27.07 7.30 10.45
C SER A 654 26.10 8.46 10.67
N PRO A 655 26.49 9.52 11.36
CA PRO A 655 25.65 10.70 11.57
C PRO A 655 25.17 11.32 10.23
N PHE A 656 26.02 11.31 9.20
CA PHE A 656 25.64 11.80 7.88
C PHE A 656 24.48 11.00 7.28
N LEU A 657 24.60 9.66 7.23
CA LEU A 657 23.56 8.81 6.66
C LEU A 657 22.22 8.94 7.40
N VAL A 658 22.26 9.04 8.75
CA VAL A 658 21.05 9.25 9.56
C VAL A 658 20.43 10.62 9.27
N THR A 659 21.25 11.69 9.24
CA THR A 659 20.78 13.05 8.95
C THR A 659 20.11 13.13 7.57
N PHE A 660 20.63 12.39 6.60
CA PHE A 660 20.09 12.36 5.23
C PHE A 660 19.04 11.27 4.99
N GLY A 661 18.50 10.66 6.06
CA GLY A 661 17.31 9.82 6.01
C GLY A 661 17.56 8.40 5.51
N ARG A 662 18.72 7.77 5.91
CA ARG A 662 18.94 6.34 5.69
C ARG A 662 17.83 5.52 6.32
N ASN A 663 17.42 4.44 5.63
CA ASN A 663 16.45 3.47 6.13
C ASN A 663 17.03 2.68 7.33
N ALA A 664 16.33 2.65 8.46
CA ALA A 664 16.72 1.87 9.64
C ALA A 664 16.49 0.36 9.46
N ARG A 665 15.60 -0.03 8.55
CA ARG A 665 15.19 -1.41 8.26
C ARG A 665 14.49 -2.09 9.44
N ASP A 666 13.71 -1.31 10.18
CA ASP A 666 12.90 -1.81 11.30
C ASP A 666 11.56 -2.37 10.85
N ILE A 667 10.98 -1.77 9.80
CA ILE A 667 9.71 -2.17 9.17
C ILE A 667 9.85 -2.25 7.65
N THR A 668 9.07 -3.12 7.04
CA THR A 668 8.99 -3.21 5.58
C THR A 668 8.07 -2.10 5.05
N CYS A 669 8.60 -0.87 4.93
CA CYS A 669 7.88 0.27 4.38
C CYS A 669 8.85 1.23 3.70
N GLU A 670 8.51 1.68 2.48
CA GLU A 670 9.24 2.78 1.82
C GLU A 670 9.15 4.09 2.61
N CYS A 671 8.17 4.23 3.49
CA CYS A 671 7.98 5.39 4.38
C CYS A 671 9.10 5.56 5.42
N GLU A 672 9.89 4.52 5.69
CA GLU A 672 10.98 4.57 6.65
C GLU A 672 12.18 5.38 6.14
N ARG A 673 12.37 5.44 4.83
CA ARG A 673 13.36 6.28 4.19
C ARG A 673 12.83 7.71 3.98
N SER A 674 13.51 8.71 4.54
CA SER A 674 13.11 10.11 4.34
C SER A 674 13.90 10.75 3.20
N ASN A 675 13.20 11.17 2.15
CA ASN A 675 13.76 11.98 1.06
C ASN A 675 13.40 13.47 1.20
N GLN A 676 12.72 13.88 2.27
CA GLN A 676 12.30 15.26 2.48
C GLN A 676 13.51 16.13 2.87
N PRO A 677 13.69 17.30 2.25
CA PRO A 677 14.70 18.27 2.65
C PRO A 677 14.41 18.81 4.06
N SER A 678 15.47 19.01 4.85
CA SER A 678 15.34 19.61 6.18
C SER A 678 16.42 20.67 6.43
N LEU A 679 16.15 21.60 7.36
CA LEU A 679 17.13 22.62 7.74
C LEU A 679 18.40 21.98 8.33
N VAL A 680 18.26 20.86 9.04
CA VAL A 680 19.41 20.14 9.61
C VAL A 680 20.36 19.64 8.51
N GLN A 681 19.80 19.15 7.38
CA GLN A 681 20.60 18.72 6.23
C GLN A 681 21.33 19.89 5.57
N VAL A 682 20.66 21.04 5.43
CA VAL A 682 21.31 22.26 4.89
C VAL A 682 22.47 22.69 5.77
N LEU A 683 22.26 22.75 7.09
CA LEU A 683 23.31 23.12 8.06
C LEU A 683 24.45 22.10 8.07
N ALA A 684 24.16 20.82 7.95
CA ALA A 684 25.17 19.76 7.90
C ALA A 684 26.07 19.88 6.67
N LEU A 685 25.53 20.29 5.52
CA LEU A 685 26.32 20.55 4.31
C LEU A 685 27.09 21.89 4.39
N ALA A 686 26.43 22.94 4.86
CA ALA A 686 27.03 24.28 4.88
C ALA A 686 28.16 24.42 5.91
N ASN A 687 27.96 23.88 7.12
CA ASN A 687 28.86 24.09 8.26
C ASN A 687 29.46 22.81 8.83
N GLY A 688 29.02 21.64 8.34
CA GLY A 688 29.48 20.34 8.84
C GLY A 688 30.91 20.04 8.47
N SER A 689 31.64 19.36 9.37
CA SER A 689 32.99 18.88 9.12
C SER A 689 33.08 17.91 7.95
N THR A 690 32.03 17.10 7.74
CA THR A 690 32.04 16.05 6.70
C THR A 690 32.43 16.57 5.32
N LEU A 691 31.86 17.71 4.86
CA LEU A 691 32.18 18.28 3.55
C LEU A 691 33.50 19.09 3.61
N ASN A 692 33.62 19.98 4.59
CA ASN A 692 34.76 20.89 4.71
C ASN A 692 36.09 20.14 4.93
N ASP A 693 36.11 19.10 5.78
CA ASP A 693 37.29 18.28 6.01
C ASP A 693 37.72 17.51 4.75
N LYS A 694 36.73 17.03 3.97
CA LYS A 694 37.02 16.33 2.70
C LYS A 694 37.59 17.27 1.62
N LEU A 695 37.12 18.52 1.54
CA LEU A 695 37.59 19.50 0.58
C LEU A 695 39.03 19.95 0.91
N SER A 696 39.34 20.16 2.19
CA SER A 696 40.65 20.60 2.67
C SER A 696 41.67 19.46 2.83
N ALA A 697 41.26 18.19 2.65
CA ALA A 697 42.13 17.03 2.85
C ALA A 697 43.39 17.07 1.95
N ARG A 698 44.55 16.77 2.54
CA ARG A 698 45.82 16.76 1.83
C ARG A 698 45.93 15.66 0.79
N GLU A 699 45.30 14.52 1.03
CA GLU A 699 45.20 13.36 0.14
C GLU A 699 44.02 13.45 -0.85
N GLY A 700 43.21 14.52 -0.76
CA GLY A 700 42.02 14.70 -1.58
C GLY A 700 42.30 15.06 -3.04
N ARG A 701 41.29 14.89 -3.89
CA ARG A 701 41.33 15.16 -5.31
C ARG A 701 41.83 16.58 -5.63
N ILE A 702 41.35 17.60 -4.90
CA ILE A 702 41.71 19.00 -5.12
C ILE A 702 43.22 19.18 -4.99
N THR A 703 43.83 18.63 -3.94
CA THR A 703 45.28 18.70 -3.71
C THR A 703 46.07 18.02 -4.86
N GLN A 704 45.65 16.79 -5.22
CA GLN A 704 46.32 16.03 -6.28
C GLN A 704 46.18 16.72 -7.63
N PHE A 705 44.98 17.27 -7.93
CA PHE A 705 44.74 17.95 -9.19
C PHE A 705 45.54 19.26 -9.32
N LEU A 706 45.53 20.08 -8.26
CA LEU A 706 46.30 21.33 -8.25
C LEU A 706 47.82 21.11 -8.35
N ALA A 707 48.33 19.96 -7.86
CA ALA A 707 49.75 19.59 -8.01
C ALA A 707 50.16 19.33 -9.47
N THR A 708 49.20 19.17 -10.41
CA THR A 708 49.46 19.08 -11.88
C THR A 708 49.54 20.44 -12.55
N GLU A 709 49.43 21.54 -11.80
CA GLU A 709 49.42 22.93 -12.29
C GLU A 709 48.43 23.16 -13.46
N PRO A 710 47.13 22.82 -13.28
CA PRO A 710 46.15 22.95 -14.35
C PRO A 710 45.87 24.42 -14.68
N SER A 711 45.53 24.69 -15.95
CA SER A 711 45.03 26.02 -16.32
C SER A 711 43.71 26.35 -15.63
N PRO A 712 43.37 27.64 -15.44
CA PRO A 712 42.09 28.06 -14.88
C PRO A 712 40.89 27.44 -15.59
N GLU A 713 40.91 27.34 -16.91
CA GLU A 713 39.86 26.72 -17.73
C GLU A 713 39.66 25.25 -17.36
N ARG A 714 40.77 24.54 -17.21
CA ARG A 714 40.75 23.12 -16.82
C ARG A 714 40.22 22.93 -15.39
N ILE A 715 40.53 23.86 -14.46
CA ILE A 715 40.00 23.83 -13.10
C ILE A 715 38.45 23.95 -13.14
N VAL A 716 37.95 24.92 -13.88
CA VAL A 716 36.50 25.15 -14.02
C VAL A 716 35.85 23.94 -14.67
N ASP A 717 36.34 23.45 -15.80
CA ASP A 717 35.75 22.32 -16.51
C ASP A 717 35.70 21.06 -15.64
N GLU A 718 36.82 20.69 -14.99
CA GLU A 718 36.84 19.50 -14.14
C GLU A 718 35.90 19.60 -12.94
N ALA A 719 35.75 20.78 -12.34
CA ALA A 719 34.80 20.97 -11.21
C ALA A 719 33.36 20.72 -11.64
N TRP A 720 32.92 21.28 -12.79
CA TRP A 720 31.55 21.08 -13.31
C TRP A 720 31.32 19.63 -13.73
N PHE A 721 32.24 19.02 -14.47
CA PHE A 721 32.09 17.62 -14.86
C PHE A 721 32.07 16.67 -13.66
N ALA A 722 32.93 16.88 -12.67
CA ALA A 722 32.99 16.03 -11.49
C ALA A 722 31.73 16.17 -10.60
N CYS A 723 31.24 17.40 -10.38
CA CYS A 723 30.11 17.65 -9.51
C CYS A 723 28.76 17.52 -10.21
N LEU A 724 28.62 18.10 -11.41
CA LEU A 724 27.34 18.26 -12.08
C LEU A 724 27.17 17.39 -13.33
N SER A 725 28.24 16.68 -13.74
CA SER A 725 28.23 15.77 -14.91
C SER A 725 27.87 16.49 -16.21
N ARG A 726 28.22 17.79 -16.33
CA ARG A 726 28.02 18.61 -17.51
C ARG A 726 29.14 19.65 -17.65
N PRO A 727 29.36 20.24 -18.83
CA PRO A 727 30.20 21.40 -18.93
C PRO A 727 29.56 22.62 -18.23
N PRO A 728 30.39 23.60 -17.78
CA PRO A 728 29.85 24.89 -17.37
C PRO A 728 29.21 25.61 -18.56
N THR A 729 28.16 26.36 -18.32
CA THR A 729 27.62 27.32 -19.29
C THR A 729 28.61 28.43 -19.53
N GLU A 730 28.45 29.18 -20.63
CA GLU A 730 29.35 30.29 -20.94
C GLU A 730 29.40 31.35 -19.82
N ALA A 731 28.23 31.64 -19.20
CA ALA A 731 28.17 32.57 -18.09
C ALA A 731 28.87 32.05 -16.82
N GLU A 732 28.66 30.77 -16.47
CA GLU A 732 29.33 30.11 -15.33
C GLU A 732 30.83 30.09 -15.53
N ARG A 733 31.29 29.69 -16.74
CA ARG A 733 32.72 29.66 -17.12
C ARG A 733 33.37 31.03 -16.99
N LYS A 734 32.77 32.06 -17.62
CA LYS A 734 33.27 33.43 -17.59
C LYS A 734 33.38 33.96 -16.16
N GLY A 735 32.31 33.86 -15.37
CA GLY A 735 32.29 34.34 -13.98
C GLY A 735 33.38 33.69 -13.13
N MET A 736 33.58 32.36 -13.27
CA MET A 736 34.56 31.65 -12.47
C MET A 736 36.00 31.94 -12.92
N LEU A 737 36.24 32.13 -14.23
CA LEU A 737 37.56 32.53 -14.74
C LEU A 737 37.92 33.94 -14.25
N GLU A 738 36.99 34.89 -14.19
CA GLU A 738 37.20 36.21 -13.62
C GLU A 738 37.63 36.15 -12.13
N ILE A 739 36.93 35.28 -11.33
CA ILE A 739 37.28 35.05 -9.92
C ILE A 739 38.71 34.48 -9.81
N LEU A 740 39.02 33.42 -10.57
CA LEU A 740 40.34 32.79 -10.54
C LEU A 740 41.45 33.71 -10.99
N ALA A 741 41.18 34.60 -11.95
CA ALA A 741 42.17 35.60 -12.43
C ALA A 741 42.43 36.70 -11.37
N ALA A 742 41.42 37.09 -10.58
CA ALA A 742 41.54 38.05 -9.51
C ALA A 742 42.16 37.47 -8.23
N THR A 743 42.22 36.13 -8.09
CA THR A 743 42.70 35.44 -6.90
C THR A 743 44.24 35.35 -6.91
N PRO A 744 44.92 35.80 -5.84
CA PRO A 744 46.38 35.63 -5.71
C PRO A 744 46.77 34.14 -5.75
N PRO A 745 47.95 33.83 -6.28
CA PRO A 745 48.46 32.43 -6.35
C PRO A 745 48.47 31.71 -4.98
N THR A 746 48.71 32.44 -3.89
CA THR A 746 48.74 31.92 -2.54
C THR A 746 47.35 31.51 -2.01
N GLU A 747 46.28 32.07 -2.58
CA GLU A 747 44.86 31.82 -2.22
C GLU A 747 44.17 30.93 -3.24
N ARG A 748 44.85 30.54 -4.33
CA ARG A 748 44.28 29.72 -5.42
C ARG A 748 43.61 28.45 -4.90
N ARG A 749 44.23 27.78 -3.95
CA ARG A 749 43.67 26.56 -3.34
C ARG A 749 42.33 26.82 -2.65
N ALA A 750 42.28 27.85 -1.80
CA ALA A 750 41.03 28.22 -1.11
C ALA A 750 39.91 28.56 -2.10
N ALA A 751 40.22 29.34 -3.17
CA ALA A 751 39.21 29.64 -4.21
C ALA A 751 38.70 28.39 -4.94
N VAL A 752 39.53 27.38 -5.13
CA VAL A 752 39.10 26.10 -5.72
C VAL A 752 38.30 25.27 -4.74
N GLU A 753 38.66 25.26 -3.46
CA GLU A 753 37.86 24.61 -2.40
C GLU A 753 36.47 25.25 -2.30
N ASP A 754 36.36 26.58 -2.33
CA ASP A 754 35.10 27.32 -2.34
C ASP A 754 34.25 27.03 -3.60
N LEU A 755 34.91 26.90 -4.77
CA LEU A 755 34.24 26.47 -5.99
C LEU A 755 33.57 25.10 -5.81
N TYR A 756 34.34 24.09 -5.37
CA TYR A 756 33.80 22.75 -5.16
C TYR A 756 32.73 22.75 -4.08
N TRP A 757 32.92 23.52 -2.99
CA TRP A 757 31.90 23.66 -1.95
C TRP A 757 30.59 24.22 -2.51
N SER A 758 30.66 25.28 -3.34
CA SER A 758 29.46 25.87 -3.94
C SER A 758 28.72 24.91 -4.87
N LEU A 759 29.45 24.10 -5.64
CA LEU A 759 28.87 23.11 -6.53
C LEU A 759 28.26 21.94 -5.73
N LEU A 760 28.95 21.40 -4.72
CA LEU A 760 28.51 20.27 -3.90
C LEU A 760 27.30 20.61 -3.00
N THR A 761 27.13 21.88 -2.63
CA THR A 761 25.96 22.35 -1.87
C THR A 761 24.82 22.82 -2.77
N SER A 762 25.02 22.87 -4.08
CA SER A 762 24.02 23.30 -5.03
C SER A 762 22.86 22.31 -5.13
N ARG A 763 21.66 22.83 -5.45
CA ARG A 763 20.49 21.99 -5.72
C ARG A 763 20.74 21.00 -6.87
N GLU A 764 21.51 21.41 -7.88
CA GLU A 764 21.82 20.56 -9.04
C GLU A 764 22.65 19.33 -8.66
N PHE A 765 23.58 19.47 -7.71
CA PHE A 765 24.34 18.33 -7.19
C PHE A 765 23.49 17.43 -6.32
N LEU A 766 22.73 18.02 -5.39
CA LEU A 766 21.98 17.29 -4.34
C LEU A 766 20.77 16.52 -4.86
N PHE A 767 20.31 16.86 -6.06
CA PHE A 767 19.10 16.27 -6.64
C PHE A 767 19.41 15.52 -7.94
N ARG A 768 18.70 14.45 -8.14
CA ARG A 768 18.54 13.83 -9.44
C ARG A 768 17.48 14.62 -10.20
N HIS A 769 17.72 15.06 -11.39
CA HIS A 769 16.85 15.89 -12.23
C HIS A 769 16.80 15.43 -13.68
#